data_c8c9aaec5d8aa3191b548b960daabb29
#
_entry.id   c8c9aaec5d8aa3191b548b960daabb29
#
_cell.length_a   1.000
_cell.length_b   1.000
_cell.length_c   1.000
_cell.angle_alpha   90.00
_cell.angle_beta   90.00
_cell.angle_gamma   90.00
#
_symmetry.space_group_name_H-M   'P 1'
#
loop_
_entity.id
_entity.type
_entity.pdbx_description
1 polymer ?
#
loop_
_entity_poly.entity_id
_entity_poly.type
_entity_poly.pdbx_seq_one_letter_code
_entity_poly.pdbx_strand_id
1 'polypeptide(L)'
;MKEKALDSIVSLFALVAVFKPGKGFSLISNILEVYLTTSFSRPTVERQLDVCQTRIREYIDRKNSSDTASFEKFFRSELEAHCYILSRELPISHRMYVLLYLIDYIPYVAGAGFIRDYNNSFRLIEKIAEKLEVSETDFRDAVAFGSDNFQSVSDANSMLVITDNAALSIPGVSILIRPNLGGQLIFLRIHSTDTILFKVSGEASFEINERQLYKKRSYVLPKGAVIRCDEEISIYYNDIEKALTPHDDSQPLVLHADNISYQFSNGTFGIRPMSFRCYSGEITAIMGGSGTGKTTLIGMLTGVRKPYEGEVTLNGVNVFDNPDKVKGYIGYVPQEDALIEELTAFDNLYYIVGLSYRNLSSEEKTRKVEKVLKDLDLMSIRNLRVGSAMSRIISGGQRKRLNIAIELIREPGILLLDEPTSGLSSADSENIMQILKSYARSGHMVVLNIHQPSSDVFKMFDKLLFLDQGGYAVYYGPAMQSPSYLKKSLKLADAHENECYSCGNVNPDDIFHLVQSTRISTSERSGHKRAFTPERWHRRFLRFSMEEERKTVDNPLPLHPYPINTPSSLKQYLIYFNRNGKTKFGDRTYLLIALFLSPLLALLLSLFSRYIPPFSDSYSFYGNDNIPAYTFMSVIVALFIGIMNGSGEIIKDRKILKRETFLHLSYPAYIFAKLSFLLLLSAIQMFLYVVVSRWVLQGPSGNLHFFLVMWSSAVCSCIMGLALSQFFKTIASVYAAIPFALIPQILFSGAVIDFNKINPIFASDKYVPLISEVMASRWAYDAILVSLYTNTEYADIFFEAEMELNNSSYRKNFLLPEIEKAFFRDNWSTTHFLTRDSADFKLIINGITLIGNALGKDYSSLYNDGIIDGAEFDKWVSEVRNQLSEVYDNCMMRKDDLITGMGSDEFNRLRNTTNKKVVQLVTDEQNIEKVRVGKTEFIRKMAPIYSIPDHRFGRSHLFSPAKRFGPYLVPSNVINIMAIWLISAVMLSYVLWRRPTL
;
A
#
# COMPACT_ATOMS: atom_id res chain seq x y z
N MET A 1 21.81 30.61 -19.65
CA MET A 1 22.58 31.62 -18.83
C MET A 1 21.87 32.96 -18.93
N LYS A 2 21.68 33.70 -17.83
CA LYS A 2 21.07 35.04 -17.86
C LYS A 2 22.04 36.04 -18.47
N GLU A 3 21.52 37.04 -19.17
CA GLU A 3 22.33 38.05 -19.87
C GLU A 3 23.30 38.78 -18.93
N LYS A 4 22.84 39.12 -17.71
CA LYS A 4 23.70 39.74 -16.68
C LYS A 4 24.89 38.89 -16.26
N ALA A 5 24.71 37.57 -16.17
CA ALA A 5 25.80 36.65 -15.82
C ALA A 5 26.82 36.55 -16.95
N LEU A 6 26.37 36.48 -18.21
CA LEU A 6 27.24 36.47 -19.37
C LEU A 6 28.05 37.74 -19.48
N ASP A 7 27.44 38.91 -19.30
CA ASP A 7 28.08 40.22 -19.28
C ASP A 7 29.15 40.32 -18.17
N SER A 8 28.85 39.80 -16.98
CA SER A 8 29.79 39.74 -15.87
C SER A 8 30.96 38.80 -16.13
N ILE A 9 30.78 37.69 -16.83
CA ILE A 9 31.86 36.77 -17.23
C ILE A 9 32.80 37.50 -18.20
N VAL A 10 32.25 38.11 -19.27
CA VAL A 10 33.01 38.84 -20.26
C VAL A 10 33.82 39.96 -19.62
N SER A 11 33.22 40.70 -18.67
CA SER A 11 33.91 41.77 -17.93
C SER A 11 35.03 41.24 -17.03
N LEU A 12 34.81 40.09 -16.38
CA LEU A 12 35.81 39.45 -15.53
C LEU A 12 37.04 39.03 -16.36
N PHE A 13 36.84 38.45 -17.54
CA PHE A 13 37.93 38.12 -18.46
C PHE A 13 38.63 39.37 -18.96
N ALA A 14 37.90 40.43 -19.30
CA ALA A 14 38.46 41.71 -19.70
C ALA A 14 39.30 42.34 -18.59
N LEU A 15 38.84 42.30 -17.34
CA LEU A 15 39.56 42.81 -16.17
C LEU A 15 40.87 42.07 -15.94
N VAL A 16 40.89 40.76 -16.06
CA VAL A 16 42.10 39.93 -15.94
C VAL A 16 43.10 40.20 -17.07
N ALA A 17 42.62 40.52 -18.28
CA ALA A 17 43.48 40.86 -19.42
C ALA A 17 44.35 42.13 -19.23
N VAL A 18 43.93 43.07 -18.38
CA VAL A 18 44.63 44.30 -18.09
C VAL A 18 45.99 44.08 -17.42
N PHE A 19 46.21 42.94 -16.78
CA PHE A 19 47.50 42.60 -16.15
C PHE A 19 48.66 42.43 -17.17
N LYS A 20 48.37 42.08 -18.42
CA LYS A 20 49.39 41.89 -19.45
C LYS A 20 48.93 42.50 -20.78
N PRO A 21 49.05 43.79 -20.94
CA PRO A 21 48.75 44.46 -22.21
C PRO A 21 49.63 43.94 -23.34
N GLY A 22 49.09 43.85 -24.54
CA GLY A 22 49.77 43.34 -25.74
C GLY A 22 49.50 41.87 -26.02
N LYS A 23 50.44 40.99 -25.79
CA LYS A 23 50.21 39.51 -25.99
C LYS A 23 49.12 38.90 -25.17
N GLY A 24 48.78 39.49 -24.00
CA GLY A 24 47.67 39.04 -23.14
C GLY A 24 46.28 39.22 -23.73
N PHE A 25 46.14 40.23 -24.59
CA PHE A 25 44.89 40.52 -25.28
C PHE A 25 44.41 39.38 -26.23
N SER A 26 45.28 38.92 -27.11
CA SER A 26 44.94 37.85 -28.04
C SER A 26 44.74 36.54 -27.32
N LEU A 27 45.47 36.29 -26.24
CA LEU A 27 45.37 35.06 -25.46
C LEU A 27 44.05 34.96 -24.69
N ILE A 28 43.64 36.04 -23.97
CA ILE A 28 42.38 36.01 -23.20
C ILE A 28 41.18 35.97 -24.14
N SER A 29 41.24 36.65 -25.30
CA SER A 29 40.21 36.55 -26.31
C SER A 29 40.04 35.11 -26.81
N ASN A 30 41.15 34.40 -27.07
CA ASN A 30 41.13 33.02 -27.50
C ASN A 30 40.58 32.09 -26.36
N ILE A 31 40.93 32.35 -25.11
CA ILE A 31 40.41 31.56 -23.99
C ILE A 31 38.90 31.79 -23.81
N LEU A 32 38.47 33.05 -23.89
CA LEU A 32 37.07 33.42 -23.82
C LEU A 32 36.28 32.88 -25.02
N GLU A 33 36.86 32.90 -26.23
CA GLU A 33 36.23 32.27 -27.40
C GLU A 33 35.99 30.80 -27.17
N VAL A 34 36.94 30.04 -26.67
CA VAL A 34 36.78 28.61 -26.36
C VAL A 34 35.73 28.43 -25.29
N TYR A 35 35.70 29.24 -24.25
CA TYR A 35 34.65 29.19 -23.24
C TYR A 35 33.25 29.41 -23.82
N LEU A 36 33.08 30.49 -24.61
CA LEU A 36 31.81 30.88 -25.19
C LEU A 36 31.30 29.88 -26.24
N THR A 37 32.20 29.36 -27.06
CA THR A 37 31.82 28.38 -28.09
C THR A 37 31.30 27.06 -27.55
N THR A 38 31.54 26.75 -26.30
CA THR A 38 30.97 25.57 -25.66
C THR A 38 29.43 25.66 -25.42
N SER A 39 28.93 26.90 -25.31
CA SER A 39 27.54 27.14 -24.87
C SER A 39 26.72 28.03 -25.79
N PHE A 40 27.37 28.75 -26.76
CA PHE A 40 26.69 29.75 -27.58
C PHE A 40 26.94 29.56 -29.09
N SER A 41 25.99 30.04 -29.89
CA SER A 41 26.12 30.07 -31.34
C SER A 41 27.21 31.07 -31.78
N ARG A 42 27.81 30.80 -32.95
CA ARG A 42 28.90 31.62 -33.48
C ARG A 42 28.62 33.13 -33.54
N PRO A 43 27.45 33.61 -33.98
CA PRO A 43 27.15 35.05 -33.98
C PRO A 43 27.13 35.68 -32.58
N THR A 44 26.68 34.90 -31.56
CA THR A 44 26.70 35.35 -30.17
C THR A 44 28.12 35.42 -29.62
N VAL A 45 28.95 34.44 -29.97
CA VAL A 45 30.38 34.41 -29.58
C VAL A 45 31.12 35.64 -30.15
N GLU A 46 30.99 35.88 -31.46
CA GLU A 46 31.64 37.03 -32.15
C GLU A 46 31.21 38.35 -31.48
N ARG A 47 29.94 38.58 -31.23
CA ARG A 47 29.42 39.74 -30.53
C ARG A 47 30.03 39.91 -29.13
N GLN A 48 30.10 38.83 -28.34
CA GLN A 48 30.65 38.89 -26.99
C GLN A 48 32.16 39.11 -26.95
N LEU A 49 32.90 38.64 -27.96
CA LEU A 49 34.31 38.91 -28.12
C LEU A 49 34.56 40.40 -28.43
N ASP A 50 33.73 41.01 -29.28
CA ASP A 50 33.81 42.46 -29.56
C ASP A 50 33.54 43.28 -28.30
N VAL A 51 32.53 42.89 -27.48
CA VAL A 51 32.27 43.51 -26.19
C VAL A 51 33.47 43.38 -25.25
N CYS A 52 34.07 42.19 -25.17
CA CYS A 52 35.28 41.97 -24.36
C CYS A 52 36.43 42.89 -24.80
N GLN A 53 36.68 42.97 -26.10
CA GLN A 53 37.73 43.83 -26.66
C GLN A 53 37.51 45.31 -26.34
N THR A 54 36.27 45.79 -26.44
CA THR A 54 35.90 47.16 -26.11
C THR A 54 36.17 47.43 -24.62
N ARG A 55 35.75 46.54 -23.72
CA ARG A 55 36.01 46.70 -22.27
C ARG A 55 37.48 46.62 -21.90
N ILE A 56 38.25 45.76 -22.55
CA ILE A 56 39.72 45.73 -22.35
C ILE A 56 40.32 47.06 -22.67
N ARG A 57 39.94 47.69 -23.80
CA ARG A 57 40.42 49.03 -24.17
C ARG A 57 40.02 50.07 -23.13
N GLU A 58 38.77 50.12 -22.71
CA GLU A 58 38.28 51.04 -21.68
C GLU A 58 39.04 50.90 -20.35
N TYR A 59 39.32 49.69 -19.93
CA TYR A 59 40.05 49.43 -18.69
C TYR A 59 41.54 49.78 -18.82
N ILE A 60 42.15 49.60 -19.99
CA ILE A 60 43.54 50.03 -20.26
C ILE A 60 43.62 51.55 -20.32
N ASP A 61 42.71 52.27 -20.97
CA ASP A 61 42.67 53.71 -21.05
C ASP A 61 42.49 54.33 -19.66
N ARG A 62 41.63 53.74 -18.84
CA ARG A 62 41.43 54.17 -17.45
C ARG A 62 42.66 53.91 -16.59
N LYS A 63 43.38 52.81 -16.82
CA LYS A 63 44.63 52.52 -16.15
C LYS A 63 45.69 53.56 -16.49
N ASN A 64 45.74 53.98 -17.73
CA ASN A 64 46.73 54.93 -18.20
C ASN A 64 46.40 56.39 -17.81
N SER A 65 45.15 56.74 -17.59
CA SER A 65 44.64 58.06 -17.27
C SER A 65 44.50 58.36 -15.76
N SER A 66 44.61 57.36 -14.91
CA SER A 66 44.37 57.44 -13.44
C SER A 66 45.64 57.19 -12.67
N ASP A 67 45.76 57.74 -11.45
CA ASP A 67 46.80 57.34 -10.51
C ASP A 67 46.67 55.89 -10.07
N THR A 68 47.78 55.31 -9.65
CA THR A 68 47.79 53.86 -9.28
C THR A 68 46.81 53.51 -8.17
N ALA A 69 46.64 54.41 -7.19
CA ALA A 69 45.69 54.14 -6.06
C ALA A 69 44.21 54.21 -6.48
N SER A 70 43.86 55.16 -7.35
CA SER A 70 42.51 55.31 -7.90
C SER A 70 42.15 54.15 -8.83
N PHE A 71 43.07 53.66 -9.62
CA PHE A 71 42.87 52.54 -10.48
C PHE A 71 42.72 51.25 -9.66
N GLU A 72 43.54 51.08 -8.63
CA GLU A 72 43.39 49.91 -7.73
C GLU A 72 42.04 49.84 -7.06
N LYS A 73 41.52 50.96 -6.55
CA LYS A 73 40.19 51.05 -5.95
C LYS A 73 39.09 50.70 -6.97
N PHE A 74 39.19 51.24 -8.18
CA PHE A 74 38.27 50.90 -9.27
C PHE A 74 38.32 49.41 -9.61
N PHE A 75 39.51 48.86 -9.82
CA PHE A 75 39.71 47.46 -10.15
C PHE A 75 39.09 46.53 -9.10
N ARG A 76 39.30 46.82 -7.82
CA ARG A 76 38.67 46.03 -6.73
C ARG A 76 37.16 46.13 -6.74
N SER A 77 36.60 47.31 -6.94
CA SER A 77 35.15 47.51 -6.98
C SER A 77 34.49 46.73 -8.13
N GLU A 78 35.07 46.79 -9.33
CA GLU A 78 34.57 46.06 -10.51
C GLU A 78 34.72 44.55 -10.31
N LEU A 79 35.86 44.07 -9.80
CA LEU A 79 36.05 42.65 -9.52
C LEU A 79 35.02 42.12 -8.54
N GLU A 80 34.80 42.84 -7.43
CA GLU A 80 33.81 42.44 -6.42
C GLU A 80 32.40 42.46 -6.96
N ALA A 81 32.04 43.47 -7.75
CA ALA A 81 30.72 43.57 -8.36
C ALA A 81 30.40 42.39 -9.30
N HIS A 82 31.34 42.05 -10.19
CA HIS A 82 31.16 40.96 -11.13
C HIS A 82 31.20 39.60 -10.44
N CYS A 83 32.09 39.35 -9.50
CA CYS A 83 32.11 38.11 -8.71
C CYS A 83 30.85 37.96 -7.89
N TYR A 84 30.31 39.03 -7.30
CA TYR A 84 29.02 38.98 -6.56
C TYR A 84 27.84 38.61 -7.45
N ILE A 85 27.75 39.16 -8.67
CA ILE A 85 26.71 38.78 -9.62
C ILE A 85 26.86 37.30 -10.00
N LEU A 86 28.07 36.85 -10.29
CA LEU A 86 28.34 35.47 -10.68
C LEU A 86 28.07 34.47 -9.53
N SER A 87 28.38 34.84 -8.28
CA SER A 87 28.09 33.96 -7.12
C SER A 87 26.60 33.80 -6.84
N ARG A 88 25.75 34.76 -7.24
CA ARG A 88 24.32 34.67 -7.10
C ARG A 88 23.55 34.05 -8.28
N GLU A 89 24.07 34.31 -9.50
CA GLU A 89 23.37 33.97 -10.73
C GLU A 89 23.81 32.60 -11.31
N LEU A 90 25.02 32.12 -10.96
CA LEU A 90 25.57 30.87 -11.45
C LEU A 90 25.59 29.78 -10.36
N PRO A 91 25.21 28.53 -10.70
CA PRO A 91 25.51 27.41 -9.85
C PRO A 91 27.02 27.21 -9.67
N ILE A 92 27.43 26.59 -8.57
CA ILE A 92 28.85 26.45 -8.20
C ILE A 92 29.67 25.71 -9.27
N SER A 93 29.06 24.74 -9.96
CA SER A 93 29.69 24.02 -11.09
C SER A 93 30.05 24.97 -12.24
N HIS A 94 29.21 25.95 -12.58
CA HIS A 94 29.50 26.93 -13.63
C HIS A 94 30.51 27.96 -13.16
N ARG A 95 30.56 28.31 -11.88
CA ARG A 95 31.64 29.19 -11.32
C ARG A 95 32.98 28.49 -11.45
N MET A 96 33.04 27.18 -11.17
CA MET A 96 34.23 26.36 -11.35
C MET A 96 34.66 26.31 -12.83
N TYR A 97 33.67 26.27 -13.74
CA TYR A 97 33.92 26.31 -15.17
C TYR A 97 34.62 27.61 -15.61
N VAL A 98 34.10 28.78 -15.18
CA VAL A 98 34.72 30.08 -15.42
C VAL A 98 36.13 30.14 -14.84
N LEU A 99 36.30 29.62 -13.62
CA LEU A 99 37.59 29.63 -12.92
C LEU A 99 38.62 28.77 -13.63
N LEU A 100 38.27 27.61 -14.17
CA LEU A 100 39.18 26.73 -14.90
C LEU A 100 39.82 27.43 -16.11
N TYR A 101 39.04 28.18 -16.88
CA TYR A 101 39.55 28.94 -18.02
C TYR A 101 40.45 30.15 -17.61
N LEU A 102 40.17 30.71 -16.43
CA LEU A 102 41.07 31.72 -15.85
C LEU A 102 42.38 31.10 -15.34
N ILE A 103 42.37 29.88 -14.82
CA ILE A 103 43.58 29.15 -14.41
C ILE A 103 44.50 28.89 -15.60
N ASP A 104 43.96 28.54 -16.76
CA ASP A 104 44.79 28.38 -17.99
C ASP A 104 45.55 29.65 -18.39
N TYR A 105 45.17 30.81 -17.86
CA TYR A 105 45.87 32.07 -18.07
C TYR A 105 47.03 32.29 -17.11
N ILE A 106 47.14 31.59 -15.98
CA ILE A 106 48.18 31.76 -14.94
C ILE A 106 49.60 31.67 -15.52
N PRO A 107 50.00 30.69 -16.36
CA PRO A 107 51.37 30.56 -16.86
C PRO A 107 51.82 31.73 -17.70
N TYR A 108 50.89 32.50 -18.25
CA TYR A 108 51.17 33.56 -19.19
C TYR A 108 51.26 34.94 -18.54
N VAL A 109 50.91 35.05 -17.25
CA VAL A 109 50.93 36.33 -16.52
C VAL A 109 52.00 36.32 -15.43
N ALA A 110 53.24 36.33 -15.78
CA ALA A 110 54.34 36.51 -14.85
C ALA A 110 54.75 37.99 -14.78
N GLY A 111 54.72 38.62 -13.59
CA GLY A 111 55.43 39.83 -13.31
C GLY A 111 54.75 41.15 -13.55
N ALA A 112 53.50 41.35 -13.23
CA ALA A 112 52.83 42.67 -13.27
C ALA A 112 52.61 43.24 -11.85
N GLY A 113 53.65 43.75 -11.24
CA GLY A 113 53.62 44.28 -9.86
C GLY A 113 53.11 45.70 -9.73
N PHE A 114 51.90 46.06 -10.19
CA PHE A 114 51.32 47.39 -9.97
C PHE A 114 50.16 47.45 -8.95
N ILE A 115 49.75 46.30 -8.44
CA ILE A 115 48.75 46.18 -7.36
C ILE A 115 49.34 45.39 -6.19
N ARG A 116 49.48 46.01 -5.01
CA ARG A 116 50.18 45.43 -3.85
C ARG A 116 49.57 44.07 -3.38
N ASP A 117 48.30 43.90 -3.47
CA ASP A 117 47.60 42.67 -3.02
C ASP A 117 47.52 41.58 -4.09
N TYR A 118 47.86 41.90 -5.35
CA TYR A 118 47.75 40.99 -6.50
C TYR A 118 49.08 40.86 -7.25
N ASN A 119 50.19 40.72 -6.49
CA ASN A 119 51.56 40.71 -7.04
C ASN A 119 51.84 39.55 -8.00
N ASN A 120 50.92 38.57 -8.09
CA ASN A 120 51.03 37.39 -8.91
C ASN A 120 49.68 37.04 -9.48
N SER A 121 49.62 36.60 -10.74
CA SER A 121 48.40 36.08 -11.38
C SER A 121 47.73 34.99 -10.56
N PHE A 122 48.51 34.17 -9.88
CA PHE A 122 47.98 33.13 -8.98
C PHE A 122 47.11 33.72 -7.86
N ARG A 123 47.62 34.74 -7.14
CA ARG A 123 46.89 35.42 -6.06
C ARG A 123 45.61 36.12 -6.54
N LEU A 124 45.62 36.67 -7.75
CA LEU A 124 44.45 37.29 -8.36
C LEU A 124 43.37 36.23 -8.58
N ILE A 125 43.72 35.11 -9.20
CA ILE A 125 42.76 34.05 -9.50
C ILE A 125 42.30 33.32 -8.21
N GLU A 126 43.20 33.20 -7.23
CA GLU A 126 42.84 32.71 -5.88
C GLU A 126 41.80 33.61 -5.21
N LYS A 127 41.93 34.92 -5.29
CA LYS A 127 40.96 35.90 -4.81
C LYS A 127 39.63 35.84 -5.58
N ILE A 128 39.66 35.61 -6.87
CA ILE A 128 38.47 35.39 -7.69
C ILE A 128 37.77 34.11 -7.22
N ALA A 129 38.51 33.04 -6.98
CA ALA A 129 37.97 31.80 -6.48
C ALA A 129 37.28 31.96 -5.11
N GLU A 130 37.90 32.67 -4.18
CA GLU A 130 37.34 33.03 -2.88
C GLU A 130 36.03 33.82 -3.01
N LYS A 131 35.98 34.83 -3.87
CA LYS A 131 34.80 35.65 -4.13
C LYS A 131 33.70 34.91 -4.89
N LEU A 132 34.04 33.92 -5.68
CA LEU A 132 33.09 32.98 -6.33
C LEU A 132 32.64 31.86 -5.40
N GLU A 133 33.07 31.87 -4.13
CA GLU A 133 32.72 30.88 -3.11
C GLU A 133 33.14 29.44 -3.50
N VAL A 134 34.23 29.27 -4.21
CA VAL A 134 34.86 27.98 -4.50
C VAL A 134 35.79 27.62 -3.34
N SER A 135 35.78 26.35 -2.91
CA SER A 135 36.63 25.92 -1.80
C SER A 135 38.11 26.00 -2.15
N GLU A 136 38.96 26.28 -1.15
CA GLU A 136 40.41 26.37 -1.35
C GLU A 136 41.01 25.05 -1.85
N THR A 137 40.49 23.91 -1.40
CA THR A 137 40.92 22.59 -1.84
C THR A 137 40.61 22.36 -3.31
N ASP A 138 39.37 22.66 -3.77
CA ASP A 138 38.97 22.48 -5.15
C ASP A 138 39.74 23.38 -6.09
N PHE A 139 40.01 24.61 -5.64
CA PHE A 139 40.84 25.55 -6.40
C PHE A 139 42.27 25.03 -6.56
N ARG A 140 42.91 24.54 -5.49
CA ARG A 140 44.25 23.97 -5.55
C ARG A 140 44.32 22.74 -6.44
N ASP A 141 43.35 21.87 -6.37
CA ASP A 141 43.27 20.66 -7.20
C ASP A 141 43.10 21.03 -8.69
N ALA A 142 42.26 22.03 -8.99
CA ALA A 142 42.07 22.53 -10.35
C ALA A 142 43.37 23.17 -10.91
N VAL A 143 44.13 23.91 -10.08
CA VAL A 143 45.41 24.48 -10.45
C VAL A 143 46.46 23.39 -10.66
N ALA A 144 46.55 22.42 -9.76
CA ALA A 144 47.46 21.29 -9.89
C ALA A 144 47.19 20.50 -11.18
N PHE A 145 45.92 20.26 -11.47
CA PHE A 145 45.49 19.61 -12.71
C PHE A 145 45.83 20.49 -13.95
N GLY A 146 45.55 21.79 -13.88
CA GLY A 146 45.85 22.74 -14.95
C GLY A 146 47.34 22.82 -15.29
N SER A 147 48.22 22.72 -14.28
CA SER A 147 49.68 22.79 -14.42
C SER A 147 50.38 21.43 -14.67
N ASP A 148 49.66 20.36 -14.93
CA ASP A 148 50.19 19.00 -15.11
C ASP A 148 50.95 18.47 -13.88
N ASN A 149 50.71 19.05 -12.70
CA ASN A 149 51.28 18.57 -11.43
C ASN A 149 50.32 17.64 -10.69
N PHE A 150 50.05 16.50 -11.27
CA PHE A 150 49.08 15.54 -10.79
C PHE A 150 49.40 14.94 -9.40
N GLN A 151 50.68 15.01 -8.97
CA GLN A 151 51.08 14.54 -7.64
C GLN A 151 50.60 15.46 -6.49
N SER A 152 50.24 16.70 -6.82
CA SER A 152 49.77 17.68 -5.83
C SER A 152 48.24 17.71 -5.70
N VAL A 153 47.51 16.85 -6.37
CA VAL A 153 46.08 16.69 -6.24
C VAL A 153 45.80 16.04 -4.89
N SER A 154 44.81 16.57 -4.16
CA SER A 154 44.52 16.21 -2.76
C SER A 154 44.08 14.74 -2.60
N ASP A 155 43.34 14.22 -3.58
CA ASP A 155 42.85 12.83 -3.58
C ASP A 155 43.14 12.15 -4.93
N ALA A 156 44.13 11.26 -4.95
CA ALA A 156 44.50 10.50 -6.15
C ALA A 156 43.37 9.57 -6.64
N ASN A 157 42.47 9.12 -5.76
CA ASN A 157 41.32 8.29 -6.15
C ASN A 157 40.29 9.06 -7.00
N SER A 158 40.33 10.40 -6.97
CA SER A 158 39.50 11.26 -7.80
C SER A 158 39.99 11.36 -9.23
N MET A 159 41.12 10.70 -9.58
CA MET A 159 41.73 10.72 -10.89
C MET A 159 41.49 9.42 -11.66
N LEU A 160 41.31 9.56 -12.98
CA LEU A 160 41.22 8.44 -13.94
C LEU A 160 42.14 8.73 -15.14
N VAL A 161 42.88 7.71 -15.56
CA VAL A 161 43.66 7.75 -16.82
C VAL A 161 43.10 6.68 -17.75
N ILE A 162 42.72 7.10 -18.96
CA ILE A 162 42.34 6.20 -20.05
C ILE A 162 43.50 6.17 -21.04
N THR A 163 44.05 4.97 -21.27
CA THR A 163 45.25 4.80 -22.11
C THR A 163 45.20 3.44 -22.82
N ASP A 164 45.97 3.29 -23.88
CA ASP A 164 46.26 2.01 -24.56
C ASP A 164 47.45 1.28 -23.94
N ASN A 165 48.24 1.94 -23.08
CA ASN A 165 49.39 1.33 -22.42
C ASN A 165 48.97 0.46 -21.21
N ALA A 166 48.94 -0.83 -21.40
CA ALA A 166 48.59 -1.81 -20.34
C ALA A 166 49.66 -1.89 -19.21
N ALA A 167 50.84 -1.37 -19.39
CA ALA A 167 51.90 -1.39 -18.38
C ALA A 167 51.87 -0.17 -17.43
N LEU A 168 50.99 0.81 -17.67
CA LEU A 168 50.90 1.99 -16.82
C LEU A 168 50.22 1.62 -15.49
N SER A 169 50.90 1.91 -14.39
CA SER A 169 50.37 1.76 -13.04
C SER A 169 50.73 2.99 -12.20
N ILE A 170 49.75 3.70 -11.70
CA ILE A 170 49.94 4.88 -10.86
C ILE A 170 49.24 4.65 -9.54
N PRO A 171 49.93 4.67 -8.40
CA PRO A 171 49.29 4.40 -7.11
C PRO A 171 48.12 5.36 -6.82
N GLY A 172 46.97 4.83 -6.48
CA GLY A 172 45.78 5.60 -6.12
C GLY A 172 44.97 6.14 -7.32
N VAL A 173 45.46 6.03 -8.57
CA VAL A 173 44.76 6.47 -9.77
C VAL A 173 44.08 5.32 -10.47
N SER A 174 42.82 5.47 -10.82
CA SER A 174 42.07 4.50 -11.63
C SER A 174 42.61 4.50 -13.07
N ILE A 175 42.88 3.31 -13.64
CA ILE A 175 43.35 3.19 -15.01
C ILE A 175 42.40 2.34 -15.82
N LEU A 176 41.91 2.89 -16.94
CA LEU A 176 41.06 2.19 -17.90
C LEU A 176 41.85 1.94 -19.18
N ILE A 177 42.06 0.69 -19.50
CA ILE A 177 42.79 0.32 -20.73
C ILE A 177 41.84 0.28 -21.91
N ARG A 178 42.14 1.05 -22.96
CA ARG A 178 41.42 1.04 -24.24
C ARG A 178 42.43 0.80 -25.38
N PRO A 179 42.41 -0.39 -26.02
CA PRO A 179 43.32 -0.69 -27.12
C PRO A 179 43.14 0.30 -28.29
N ASN A 180 44.23 0.62 -28.95
CA ASN A 180 44.30 1.50 -30.12
C ASN A 180 43.88 2.96 -29.89
N LEU A 181 43.99 3.48 -28.67
CA LEU A 181 43.62 4.87 -28.37
C LEU A 181 44.60 5.89 -28.93
N GLY A 182 45.85 5.50 -29.19
CA GLY A 182 46.90 6.37 -29.75
C GLY A 182 47.24 7.58 -28.87
N GLY A 183 46.81 7.59 -27.60
CA GLY A 183 47.00 8.69 -26.66
C GLY A 183 46.52 8.39 -25.26
N GLN A 184 46.40 9.46 -24.47
CA GLN A 184 45.92 9.37 -23.07
C GLN A 184 44.90 10.45 -22.81
N LEU A 185 43.90 10.10 -22.02
CA LEU A 185 42.90 10.99 -21.44
C LEU A 185 43.05 10.95 -19.95
N ILE A 186 43.21 12.11 -19.31
CA ILE A 186 43.37 12.24 -17.87
C ILE A 186 42.17 12.99 -17.33
N PHE A 187 41.52 12.45 -16.35
CA PHE A 187 40.30 13.00 -15.72
C PHE A 187 40.55 13.27 -14.25
N LEU A 188 39.94 14.33 -13.73
CA LEU A 188 39.87 14.65 -12.30
C LEU A 188 38.44 15.01 -11.93
N ARG A 189 37.85 14.34 -10.93
CA ARG A 189 36.55 14.69 -10.39
C ARG A 189 36.69 15.63 -9.20
N ILE A 190 36.05 16.79 -9.28
CA ILE A 190 35.89 17.72 -8.15
C ILE A 190 34.60 17.37 -7.42
N HIS A 191 34.70 16.75 -6.27
CA HIS A 191 33.54 16.19 -5.54
C HIS A 191 32.54 17.24 -5.06
N SER A 192 33.00 18.41 -4.59
CA SER A 192 32.13 19.48 -4.08
C SER A 192 31.17 20.05 -5.12
N THR A 193 31.61 20.06 -6.39
CA THR A 193 30.85 20.61 -7.53
C THR A 193 30.29 19.54 -8.47
N ASP A 194 30.61 18.25 -8.23
CA ASP A 194 30.33 17.12 -9.13
C ASP A 194 30.76 17.41 -10.58
N THR A 195 31.92 18.03 -10.74
CA THR A 195 32.46 18.42 -12.04
C THR A 195 33.63 17.53 -12.39
N ILE A 196 33.70 17.05 -13.64
CA ILE A 196 34.80 16.26 -14.15
C ILE A 196 35.65 17.14 -15.07
N LEU A 197 36.88 17.36 -14.68
CA LEU A 197 37.89 18.02 -15.52
C LEU A 197 38.61 16.96 -16.34
N PHE A 198 39.03 17.29 -17.57
CA PHE A 198 39.86 16.38 -18.35
C PHE A 198 40.85 17.08 -19.25
N LYS A 199 41.88 16.32 -19.60
CA LYS A 199 42.94 16.73 -20.55
C LYS A 199 43.23 15.60 -21.54
N VAL A 200 43.67 15.97 -22.71
CA VAL A 200 44.11 15.04 -23.77
C VAL A 200 45.59 15.12 -24.02
N SER A 201 46.26 14.01 -24.22
CA SER A 201 47.65 13.92 -24.57
C SER A 201 47.95 12.75 -25.52
N GLY A 202 49.11 12.72 -26.22
CA GLY A 202 49.42 11.68 -27.20
C GLY A 202 49.39 12.20 -28.65
N GLU A 203 49.41 11.27 -29.61
CA GLU A 203 49.45 11.66 -31.03
C GLU A 203 48.06 11.71 -31.67
N ALA A 204 47.12 10.94 -31.16
CA ALA A 204 45.73 10.86 -31.65
C ALA A 204 44.98 12.18 -31.60
N SER A 205 44.02 12.33 -32.49
CA SER A 205 43.07 13.44 -32.49
C SER A 205 41.84 13.07 -31.66
N PHE A 206 41.51 13.92 -30.70
CA PHE A 206 40.32 13.73 -29.87
C PHE A 206 39.32 14.83 -30.19
N GLU A 207 38.03 14.44 -30.22
CA GLU A 207 36.91 15.33 -30.49
C GLU A 207 35.81 15.20 -29.46
N ILE A 208 35.09 16.28 -29.15
CA ILE A 208 33.86 16.32 -28.39
C ILE A 208 32.85 17.20 -29.13
N ASN A 209 31.67 16.64 -29.49
CA ASN A 209 30.63 17.37 -30.21
C ASN A 209 31.17 18.08 -31.47
N GLU A 210 31.89 17.37 -32.38
CA GLU A 210 32.55 17.86 -33.62
C GLU A 210 33.65 18.89 -33.40
N ARG A 211 34.09 19.07 -32.16
CA ARG A 211 35.19 20.04 -31.87
C ARG A 211 36.43 19.28 -31.48
N GLN A 212 37.50 19.62 -32.23
CA GLN A 212 38.81 19.07 -31.95
C GLN A 212 39.32 19.58 -30.59
N LEU A 213 39.81 18.67 -29.77
CA LEU A 213 40.40 18.97 -28.48
C LEU A 213 41.88 19.27 -28.62
N TYR A 214 42.31 20.43 -28.08
CA TYR A 214 43.72 20.83 -28.13
C TYR A 214 44.50 20.18 -26.97
N LYS A 215 45.66 19.64 -27.31
CA LYS A 215 46.55 19.01 -26.34
C LYS A 215 46.96 20.00 -25.24
N LYS A 216 47.17 19.49 -24.03
CA LYS A 216 47.58 20.30 -22.83
C LYS A 216 46.58 21.32 -22.34
N ARG A 217 45.39 21.42 -22.88
CA ARG A 217 44.32 22.25 -22.33
C ARG A 217 43.42 21.46 -21.38
N SER A 218 42.96 22.17 -20.36
CA SER A 218 41.97 21.62 -19.44
C SER A 218 40.56 21.88 -19.94
N TYR A 219 39.71 20.89 -19.89
CA TYR A 219 38.31 20.98 -20.29
C TYR A 219 37.43 20.49 -19.16
N VAL A 220 36.19 20.94 -19.14
CA VAL A 220 35.14 20.36 -18.30
C VAL A 220 34.32 19.40 -19.15
N LEU A 221 34.11 18.19 -18.67
CA LEU A 221 33.34 17.18 -19.36
C LEU A 221 31.83 17.44 -19.14
N PRO A 222 31.06 17.80 -20.18
CA PRO A 222 29.62 17.97 -20.06
C PRO A 222 28.95 16.65 -19.71
N LYS A 223 27.88 16.67 -18.89
CA LYS A 223 27.10 15.47 -18.58
C LYS A 223 26.53 14.86 -19.86
N GLY A 224 26.70 13.55 -20.02
CA GLY A 224 26.27 12.82 -21.23
C GLY A 224 27.10 13.07 -22.49
N ALA A 225 28.26 13.72 -22.39
CA ALA A 225 29.18 13.93 -23.52
C ALA A 225 29.89 12.63 -23.94
N VAL A 226 30.30 12.61 -25.20
CA VAL A 226 31.10 11.53 -25.77
C VAL A 226 32.38 12.10 -26.32
N ILE A 227 33.50 11.52 -25.90
CA ILE A 227 34.83 11.85 -26.43
C ILE A 227 35.11 10.80 -27.50
N ARG A 228 35.42 11.27 -28.74
CA ARG A 228 35.79 10.41 -29.84
C ARG A 228 37.29 10.51 -30.10
N CYS A 229 37.88 9.37 -30.42
CA CYS A 229 39.22 9.24 -30.87
C CYS A 229 39.19 8.55 -32.23
N ASP A 230 39.59 9.29 -33.26
CA ASP A 230 39.40 8.88 -34.66
C ASP A 230 37.95 8.35 -34.91
N GLU A 231 37.62 7.81 -36.04
CA GLU A 231 36.24 7.39 -36.34
C GLU A 231 35.77 6.11 -35.61
N GLU A 232 36.64 5.44 -34.87
CA GLU A 232 36.35 4.10 -34.33
C GLU A 232 36.12 4.02 -32.81
N ILE A 233 36.70 4.93 -32.02
CA ILE A 233 36.65 4.79 -30.55
C ILE A 233 35.84 5.92 -29.93
N SER A 234 34.73 5.56 -29.29
CA SER A 234 33.89 6.45 -28.46
C SER A 234 34.06 6.15 -26.98
N ILE A 235 34.31 7.16 -26.18
CA ILE A 235 34.42 7.10 -24.71
C ILE A 235 33.27 7.88 -24.15
N TYR A 236 32.39 7.19 -23.45
CA TYR A 236 31.12 7.74 -22.93
C TYR A 236 31.31 8.32 -21.53
N TYR A 237 30.57 9.38 -21.23
CA TYR A 237 30.52 10.00 -19.90
C TYR A 237 30.29 8.97 -18.78
N ASN A 238 29.39 7.99 -19.01
CA ASN A 238 29.07 6.95 -18.03
C ASN A 238 30.26 6.05 -17.68
N ASP A 239 31.12 5.72 -18.65
CA ASP A 239 32.29 4.88 -18.43
C ASP A 239 33.31 5.63 -17.55
N ILE A 240 33.46 6.95 -17.81
CA ILE A 240 34.34 7.82 -17.05
C ILE A 240 33.83 8.01 -15.62
N GLU A 241 32.54 8.33 -15.48
CA GLU A 241 31.89 8.53 -14.17
C GLU A 241 31.96 7.27 -13.32
N LYS A 242 31.69 6.10 -13.92
CA LYS A 242 31.79 4.80 -13.23
C LYS A 242 33.22 4.54 -12.74
N ALA A 243 34.24 4.82 -13.54
CA ALA A 243 35.63 4.59 -13.19
C ALA A 243 36.15 5.57 -12.11
N LEU A 244 35.57 6.78 -12.02
CA LEU A 244 35.91 7.81 -11.02
C LEU A 244 35.07 7.70 -9.73
N THR A 245 34.09 6.79 -9.65
CA THR A 245 33.32 6.58 -8.44
C THR A 245 34.07 5.60 -7.56
N PRO A 246 34.47 5.95 -6.31
CA PRO A 246 35.12 5.01 -5.40
C PRO A 246 34.20 3.79 -5.23
N HIS A 247 34.75 2.59 -5.41
CA HIS A 247 34.06 1.39 -4.99
C HIS A 247 34.05 1.41 -3.46
N ASP A 248 32.86 1.69 -2.91
CA ASP A 248 32.61 1.45 -1.51
C ASP A 248 32.89 -0.06 -1.25
N ASP A 249 33.53 -0.40 -0.14
CA ASP A 249 33.80 -1.80 0.29
C ASP A 249 32.52 -2.63 0.51
N SER A 250 31.37 -2.10 0.16
CA SER A 250 30.10 -2.81 0.14
C SER A 250 30.15 -3.93 -0.90
N GLN A 251 29.81 -5.12 -0.49
CA GLN A 251 29.83 -6.33 -1.32
C GLN A 251 29.01 -6.12 -2.61
N PRO A 252 29.58 -6.39 -3.78
CA PRO A 252 28.86 -6.26 -5.03
C PRO A 252 27.66 -7.21 -5.06
N LEU A 253 26.46 -6.65 -5.28
CA LEU A 253 25.26 -7.45 -5.47
C LEU A 253 25.15 -7.86 -6.94
N VAL A 254 24.83 -9.14 -7.16
CA VAL A 254 24.58 -9.71 -8.47
C VAL A 254 23.20 -10.35 -8.48
N LEU A 255 22.29 -9.80 -9.26
CA LEU A 255 20.98 -10.39 -9.55
C LEU A 255 21.08 -11.17 -10.85
N HIS A 256 21.01 -12.48 -10.78
CA HIS A 256 21.11 -13.38 -11.92
C HIS A 256 19.75 -14.01 -12.24
N ALA A 257 19.28 -13.79 -13.42
CA ALA A 257 18.14 -14.48 -14.01
C ALA A 257 18.70 -15.58 -14.92
N ASP A 258 18.52 -16.83 -14.56
CA ASP A 258 19.05 -17.97 -15.33
C ASP A 258 17.94 -18.75 -15.99
N ASN A 259 17.94 -18.77 -17.31
CA ASN A 259 16.99 -19.46 -18.19
C ASN A 259 15.52 -19.24 -17.78
N ILE A 260 15.17 -18.04 -17.32
CA ILE A 260 13.83 -17.72 -16.82
C ILE A 260 12.81 -17.65 -17.95
N SER A 261 11.66 -18.27 -17.74
CA SER A 261 10.49 -18.16 -18.60
C SER A 261 9.22 -17.96 -17.78
N TYR A 262 8.17 -17.42 -18.39
CA TYR A 262 6.87 -17.27 -17.75
C TYR A 262 5.73 -17.64 -18.71
N GLN A 263 4.84 -18.51 -18.24
CA GLN A 263 3.65 -18.91 -18.95
C GLN A 263 2.40 -18.54 -18.16
N PHE A 264 1.43 -17.92 -18.83
CA PHE A 264 0.13 -17.63 -18.23
C PHE A 264 -0.73 -18.89 -18.12
N SER A 265 -1.77 -18.85 -17.29
CA SER A 265 -2.71 -19.96 -17.08
C SER A 265 -3.44 -20.42 -18.34
N ASN A 266 -3.52 -19.58 -19.37
CA ASN A 266 -4.07 -19.89 -20.69
C ASN A 266 -3.06 -20.56 -21.65
N GLY A 267 -1.86 -20.90 -21.17
CA GLY A 267 -0.82 -21.55 -21.96
C GLY A 267 0.04 -20.60 -22.82
N THR A 268 -0.26 -19.29 -22.87
CA THR A 268 0.55 -18.34 -23.64
C THR A 268 1.80 -17.94 -22.86
N PHE A 269 2.93 -17.82 -23.58
CA PHE A 269 4.15 -17.33 -22.95
C PHE A 269 4.12 -15.81 -22.81
N GLY A 270 4.35 -15.34 -21.59
CA GLY A 270 4.57 -13.91 -21.30
C GLY A 270 6.04 -13.52 -21.45
N ILE A 271 6.95 -14.45 -21.15
CA ILE A 271 8.42 -14.32 -21.30
C ILE A 271 8.96 -15.64 -21.82
N ARG A 272 9.80 -15.57 -22.84
CA ARG A 272 10.54 -16.72 -23.38
C ARG A 272 11.85 -16.94 -22.64
N PRO A 273 12.41 -18.15 -22.63
CA PRO A 273 13.63 -18.46 -21.89
C PRO A 273 14.76 -17.48 -22.20
N MET A 274 15.30 -16.85 -21.15
CA MET A 274 16.43 -15.92 -21.28
C MET A 274 17.27 -15.90 -20.01
N SER A 275 18.57 -15.59 -20.17
CA SER A 275 19.51 -15.39 -19.07
C SER A 275 20.15 -14.02 -19.16
N PHE A 276 20.33 -13.34 -17.99
CA PHE A 276 21.02 -12.08 -17.89
C PHE A 276 21.42 -11.78 -16.44
N ARG A 277 22.39 -10.87 -16.23
CA ARG A 277 22.91 -10.48 -14.92
C ARG A 277 22.88 -8.99 -14.73
N CYS A 278 22.32 -8.50 -13.62
CA CYS A 278 22.37 -7.11 -13.19
C CYS A 278 23.37 -6.98 -12.02
N TYR A 279 24.10 -5.87 -11.97
CA TYR A 279 25.14 -5.60 -10.97
C TYR A 279 24.84 -4.35 -10.18
N SER A 280 25.31 -4.31 -8.92
CA SER A 280 25.31 -3.07 -8.14
C SER A 280 26.16 -1.98 -8.83
N GLY A 281 25.80 -0.71 -8.61
CA GLY A 281 26.43 0.42 -9.26
C GLY A 281 25.94 0.71 -10.68
N GLU A 282 25.03 -0.10 -11.24
CA GLU A 282 24.54 0.02 -12.60
C GLU A 282 23.02 0.26 -12.66
N ILE A 283 22.60 0.98 -13.71
CA ILE A 283 21.21 1.08 -14.13
C ILE A 283 20.97 0.13 -15.30
N THR A 284 20.15 -0.88 -15.10
CA THR A 284 19.66 -1.75 -16.17
C THR A 284 18.26 -1.33 -16.60
N ALA A 285 18.12 -0.88 -17.84
CA ALA A 285 16.82 -0.54 -18.43
C ALA A 285 16.22 -1.73 -19.17
N ILE A 286 14.93 -1.97 -18.98
CA ILE A 286 14.13 -2.94 -19.74
C ILE A 286 13.24 -2.16 -20.69
N MET A 287 13.46 -2.29 -22.01
CA MET A 287 12.70 -1.61 -23.05
C MET A 287 11.94 -2.62 -23.91
N GLY A 288 10.93 -2.13 -24.61
CA GLY A 288 10.11 -2.94 -25.52
C GLY A 288 8.72 -2.35 -25.70
N GLY A 289 7.99 -2.81 -26.70
CA GLY A 289 6.63 -2.35 -26.98
C GLY A 289 5.63 -2.65 -25.86
N SER A 290 4.41 -2.16 -25.99
CA SER A 290 3.33 -2.54 -25.07
C SER A 290 3.03 -4.03 -25.17
N GLY A 291 2.81 -4.71 -24.04
CA GLY A 291 2.48 -6.14 -24.02
C GLY A 291 3.66 -7.10 -24.24
N THR A 292 4.91 -6.64 -24.33
CA THR A 292 6.10 -7.50 -24.52
C THR A 292 6.54 -8.25 -23.25
N GLY A 293 5.85 -8.05 -22.10
CA GLY A 293 6.15 -8.79 -20.88
C GLY A 293 7.03 -8.06 -19.85
N LYS A 294 7.34 -6.75 -20.04
CA LYS A 294 8.20 -5.95 -19.12
C LYS A 294 7.79 -6.03 -17.66
N THR A 295 6.52 -5.72 -17.36
CA THR A 295 5.97 -5.82 -16.00
C THR A 295 5.97 -7.24 -15.44
N THR A 296 5.80 -8.24 -16.33
CA THR A 296 5.90 -9.67 -15.97
C THR A 296 7.32 -10.01 -15.54
N LEU A 297 8.31 -9.53 -16.29
CA LEU A 297 9.72 -9.73 -15.98
C LEU A 297 10.10 -9.08 -14.65
N ILE A 298 9.74 -7.82 -14.43
CA ILE A 298 9.94 -7.16 -13.12
C ILE A 298 9.26 -7.95 -12.01
N GLY A 299 8.04 -8.46 -12.24
CA GLY A 299 7.34 -9.32 -11.28
C GLY A 299 8.07 -10.62 -10.94
N MET A 300 8.86 -11.18 -11.87
CA MET A 300 9.74 -12.32 -11.58
C MET A 300 10.98 -11.89 -10.79
N LEU A 301 11.63 -10.80 -11.20
CA LEU A 301 12.82 -10.29 -10.50
C LEU A 301 12.51 -9.86 -9.05
N THR A 302 11.29 -9.39 -8.78
CA THR A 302 10.84 -9.02 -7.42
C THR A 302 10.48 -10.22 -6.54
N GLY A 303 10.40 -11.44 -7.08
CA GLY A 303 9.92 -12.61 -6.35
C GLY A 303 8.39 -12.70 -6.22
N VAL A 304 7.62 -11.81 -6.86
CA VAL A 304 6.14 -11.82 -6.83
C VAL A 304 5.57 -12.87 -7.77
N ARG A 305 6.22 -13.11 -8.91
CA ARG A 305 5.79 -14.10 -9.90
C ARG A 305 6.85 -15.17 -10.05
N LYS A 306 6.51 -16.41 -9.70
CA LYS A 306 7.43 -17.54 -9.87
C LYS A 306 7.65 -17.81 -11.36
N PRO A 307 8.90 -18.00 -11.82
CA PRO A 307 9.20 -18.47 -13.18
C PRO A 307 8.52 -19.79 -13.47
N TYR A 308 8.16 -20.03 -14.73
CA TYR A 308 7.69 -21.32 -15.20
C TYR A 308 8.85 -22.30 -15.32
N GLU A 309 9.98 -21.84 -15.88
CA GLU A 309 11.27 -22.54 -15.91
C GLU A 309 12.37 -21.57 -15.52
N GLY A 310 13.52 -22.09 -15.09
CA GLY A 310 14.66 -21.32 -14.66
C GLY A 310 14.52 -20.74 -13.24
N GLU A 311 15.50 -19.95 -12.82
CA GLU A 311 15.52 -19.36 -11.49
C GLU A 311 16.05 -17.93 -11.49
N VAL A 312 15.66 -17.18 -10.45
CA VAL A 312 16.21 -15.86 -10.14
C VAL A 312 16.98 -15.94 -8.85
N THR A 313 18.27 -15.61 -8.89
CA THR A 313 19.13 -15.66 -7.72
C THR A 313 19.74 -14.29 -7.42
N LEU A 314 19.90 -13.99 -6.14
CA LEU A 314 20.65 -12.85 -5.64
C LEU A 314 21.90 -13.37 -4.91
N ASN A 315 23.09 -13.08 -5.44
CA ASN A 315 24.36 -13.65 -4.96
C ASN A 315 24.28 -15.17 -4.74
N GLY A 316 23.64 -15.91 -5.69
CA GLY A 316 23.47 -17.35 -5.61
C GLY A 316 22.33 -17.84 -4.70
N VAL A 317 21.62 -16.94 -4.00
CA VAL A 317 20.43 -17.29 -3.19
C VAL A 317 19.17 -17.16 -4.03
N ASN A 318 18.43 -18.26 -4.23
CA ASN A 318 17.17 -18.25 -4.97
C ASN A 318 16.13 -17.39 -4.25
N VAL A 319 15.56 -16.41 -4.99
CA VAL A 319 14.62 -15.40 -4.46
C VAL A 319 13.29 -16.01 -4.02
N PHE A 320 12.84 -17.10 -4.68
CA PHE A 320 11.56 -17.75 -4.40
C PHE A 320 11.65 -18.80 -3.30
N ASP A 321 12.73 -19.58 -3.29
CA ASP A 321 12.88 -20.68 -2.34
C ASP A 321 13.41 -20.20 -0.99
N ASN A 322 14.10 -19.06 -0.97
CA ASN A 322 14.68 -18.47 0.25
C ASN A 322 14.25 -16.99 0.43
N PRO A 323 12.95 -16.68 0.49
CA PRO A 323 12.47 -15.28 0.56
C PRO A 323 12.98 -14.55 1.82
N ASP A 324 13.18 -15.25 2.93
CA ASP A 324 13.67 -14.66 4.19
C ASP A 324 15.12 -14.18 4.11
N LYS A 325 15.98 -14.84 3.32
CA LYS A 325 17.38 -14.45 3.12
C LYS A 325 17.53 -13.23 2.22
N VAL A 326 16.59 -13.04 1.27
CA VAL A 326 16.58 -11.93 0.31
C VAL A 326 15.77 -10.74 0.83
N LYS A 327 15.11 -10.96 1.97
CA LYS A 327 14.26 -9.97 2.63
C LYS A 327 15.00 -8.65 2.85
N GLY A 328 14.34 -7.55 2.43
CA GLY A 328 14.85 -6.20 2.61
C GLY A 328 15.80 -5.71 1.53
N TYR A 329 16.45 -6.60 0.80
CA TYR A 329 17.31 -6.20 -0.32
C TYR A 329 16.53 -5.57 -1.46
N ILE A 330 15.29 -6.03 -1.71
CA ILE A 330 14.48 -5.61 -2.86
C ILE A 330 13.50 -4.51 -2.45
N GLY A 331 13.62 -3.35 -3.12
CA GLY A 331 12.63 -2.29 -3.16
C GLY A 331 11.86 -2.34 -4.48
N TYR A 332 10.55 -2.12 -4.45
CA TYR A 332 9.72 -2.16 -5.66
C TYR A 332 8.80 -0.96 -5.76
N VAL A 333 8.98 -0.19 -6.82
CA VAL A 333 8.10 0.94 -7.18
C VAL A 333 7.15 0.51 -8.28
N PRO A 334 5.86 0.32 -7.99
CA PRO A 334 4.88 -0.09 -8.99
C PRO A 334 4.53 1.04 -9.98
N GLN A 335 3.97 0.68 -11.14
CA GLN A 335 3.50 1.62 -12.14
C GLN A 335 2.42 2.56 -11.59
N GLU A 336 1.45 2.01 -10.85
CA GLU A 336 0.43 2.78 -10.15
C GLU A 336 0.94 3.25 -8.77
N ASP A 337 0.61 4.48 -8.42
CA ASP A 337 1.03 5.04 -7.14
C ASP A 337 0.38 4.29 -5.96
N ALA A 338 1.20 3.90 -4.99
CA ALA A 338 0.77 3.25 -3.75
C ALA A 338 0.89 4.23 -2.55
N LEU A 339 0.28 5.40 -2.67
CA LEU A 339 0.27 6.47 -1.68
C LEU A 339 -1.06 6.50 -0.92
N ILE A 340 -1.02 6.94 0.34
CA ILE A 340 -2.23 7.20 1.13
C ILE A 340 -2.65 8.64 0.86
N GLU A 341 -3.77 8.81 0.18
CA GLU A 341 -4.22 10.08 -0.38
C GLU A 341 -4.60 11.12 0.68
N GLU A 342 -5.12 10.69 1.82
CA GLU A 342 -5.56 11.53 2.93
C GLU A 342 -4.41 12.02 3.81
N LEU A 343 -3.24 11.39 3.70
CA LEU A 343 -2.05 11.75 4.46
C LEU A 343 -1.21 12.82 3.72
N THR A 344 -0.41 13.56 4.49
CA THR A 344 0.58 14.48 3.91
C THR A 344 1.75 13.72 3.29
N ALA A 345 2.56 14.41 2.47
CA ALA A 345 3.79 13.84 1.94
C ALA A 345 4.74 13.38 3.08
N PHE A 346 4.86 14.19 4.13
CA PHE A 346 5.62 13.86 5.32
C PHE A 346 5.08 12.59 6.02
N ASP A 347 3.76 12.50 6.24
CA ASP A 347 3.15 11.39 6.96
C ASP A 347 3.29 10.06 6.22
N ASN A 348 3.15 10.07 4.89
CA ASN A 348 3.38 8.87 4.08
C ASN A 348 4.77 8.29 4.32
N LEU A 349 5.81 9.13 4.37
CA LEU A 349 7.19 8.70 4.65
C LEU A 349 7.40 8.34 6.13
N TYR A 350 6.86 9.13 7.05
CA TYR A 350 7.06 8.96 8.49
C TYR A 350 6.55 7.60 8.99
N TYR A 351 5.36 7.18 8.55
CA TYR A 351 4.83 5.86 8.91
C TYR A 351 5.64 4.71 8.30
N ILE A 352 6.17 4.87 7.09
CA ILE A 352 7.05 3.85 6.49
C ILE A 352 8.36 3.72 7.26
N VAL A 353 9.00 4.83 7.64
CA VAL A 353 10.18 4.79 8.53
C VAL A 353 9.87 4.07 9.84
N GLY A 354 8.69 4.38 10.43
CA GLY A 354 8.24 3.71 11.65
C GLY A 354 8.06 2.20 11.51
N LEU A 355 7.62 1.73 10.35
CA LEU A 355 7.42 0.31 10.05
C LEU A 355 8.73 -0.40 9.64
N SER A 356 9.73 0.34 9.12
CA SER A 356 10.98 -0.22 8.63
C SER A 356 12.08 -0.29 9.69
N TYR A 357 12.07 0.62 10.67
CA TYR A 357 13.15 0.75 11.65
C TYR A 357 12.65 0.62 13.09
N ARG A 358 13.20 -0.33 13.84
CA ARG A 358 12.76 -0.68 15.20
C ARG A 358 13.06 0.38 16.26
N ASN A 359 14.26 0.98 16.21
CA ASN A 359 14.86 1.70 17.34
C ASN A 359 15.03 3.21 17.12
N LEU A 360 14.45 3.78 16.04
CA LEU A 360 14.55 5.22 15.81
C LEU A 360 13.62 6.00 16.72
N SER A 361 14.13 7.06 17.33
CA SER A 361 13.36 8.07 18.04
C SER A 361 12.47 8.88 17.08
N SER A 362 11.52 9.62 17.60
CA SER A 362 10.64 10.47 16.77
C SER A 362 11.44 11.54 16.01
N GLU A 363 12.48 12.09 16.64
CA GLU A 363 13.34 13.11 16.01
C GLU A 363 14.21 12.53 14.88
N GLU A 364 14.78 11.35 15.08
CA GLU A 364 15.57 10.67 14.06
C GLU A 364 14.71 10.29 12.84
N LYS A 365 13.48 9.82 13.09
CA LYS A 365 12.50 9.57 12.01
C LYS A 365 12.22 10.84 11.21
N THR A 366 11.99 11.95 11.92
CA THR A 366 11.73 13.25 11.28
C THR A 366 12.92 13.69 10.44
N ARG A 367 14.15 13.64 10.99
CA ARG A 367 15.37 13.98 10.25
C ARG A 367 15.56 13.13 8.99
N LYS A 368 15.33 11.80 9.10
CA LYS A 368 15.44 10.89 7.94
C LYS A 368 14.39 11.22 6.86
N VAL A 369 13.16 11.52 7.25
CA VAL A 369 12.10 11.95 6.32
C VAL A 369 12.46 13.27 5.65
N GLU A 370 12.91 14.26 6.41
CA GLU A 370 13.28 15.59 5.88
C GLU A 370 14.47 15.51 4.93
N LYS A 371 15.46 14.66 5.25
CA LYS A 371 16.60 14.42 4.34
C LYS A 371 16.09 13.91 2.99
N VAL A 372 15.28 12.86 2.96
CA VAL A 372 14.76 12.29 1.71
C VAL A 372 13.86 13.27 0.96
N LEU A 373 13.02 14.05 1.68
CA LEU A 373 12.21 15.10 1.05
C LEU A 373 13.08 16.19 0.40
N LYS A 374 14.21 16.52 1.01
CA LYS A 374 15.18 17.49 0.47
C LYS A 374 15.91 16.93 -0.75
N ASP A 375 16.40 15.70 -0.66
CA ASP A 375 17.16 15.04 -1.74
C ASP A 375 16.29 14.86 -3.01
N LEU A 376 14.97 14.77 -2.85
CA LEU A 376 14.00 14.60 -3.94
C LEU A 376 13.26 15.89 -4.34
N ASP A 377 13.67 17.04 -3.80
CA ASP A 377 13.01 18.34 -4.02
C ASP A 377 11.50 18.32 -3.71
N LEU A 378 11.12 17.73 -2.57
CA LEU A 378 9.75 17.61 -2.10
C LEU A 378 9.46 18.41 -0.82
N MET A 379 10.41 19.23 -0.35
CA MET A 379 10.22 20.01 0.89
C MET A 379 9.06 21.01 0.79
N SER A 380 8.81 21.55 -0.39
CA SER A 380 7.70 22.50 -0.65
C SER A 380 6.31 21.88 -0.41
N ILE A 381 6.17 20.56 -0.58
CA ILE A 381 4.92 19.84 -0.40
C ILE A 381 4.85 19.05 0.90
N ARG A 382 5.81 19.21 1.81
CA ARG A 382 5.94 18.45 3.07
C ARG A 382 4.61 18.29 3.81
N ASN A 383 3.89 19.38 3.99
CA ASN A 383 2.64 19.46 4.75
C ASN A 383 1.38 19.36 3.91
N LEU A 384 1.51 19.23 2.59
CA LEU A 384 0.37 19.09 1.70
C LEU A 384 -0.10 17.64 1.69
N ARG A 385 -1.42 17.43 1.64
CA ARG A 385 -2.00 16.10 1.41
C ARG A 385 -1.72 15.66 -0.01
N VAL A 386 -1.57 14.35 -0.19
CA VAL A 386 -1.31 13.79 -1.52
C VAL A 386 -2.50 14.01 -2.45
N GLY A 387 -3.72 13.83 -1.94
CA GLY A 387 -4.96 13.95 -2.72
C GLY A 387 -5.19 12.78 -3.67
N SER A 388 -6.40 12.71 -4.21
CA SER A 388 -6.79 11.67 -5.17
C SER A 388 -6.32 12.00 -6.59
N ALA A 389 -6.41 11.02 -7.49
CA ALA A 389 -6.14 11.23 -8.92
C ALA A 389 -7.12 12.25 -9.56
N MET A 390 -8.35 12.39 -8.99
CA MET A 390 -9.37 13.35 -9.45
C MET A 390 -9.21 14.73 -8.82
N SER A 391 -8.77 14.81 -7.56
CA SER A 391 -8.51 16.08 -6.86
C SER A 391 -7.01 16.21 -6.58
N ARG A 392 -6.26 16.57 -7.63
CA ARG A 392 -4.78 16.68 -7.55
C ARG A 392 -4.38 17.90 -6.72
N ILE A 393 -3.77 17.66 -5.56
CA ILE A 393 -3.19 18.68 -4.69
C ILE A 393 -1.71 18.87 -5.03
N ILE A 394 -1.02 17.81 -5.42
CA ILE A 394 0.39 17.79 -5.83
C ILE A 394 0.51 17.41 -7.31
N SER A 395 1.60 17.88 -7.97
CA SER A 395 1.84 17.57 -9.37
C SER A 395 2.14 16.09 -9.62
N GLY A 396 1.97 15.63 -10.88
CA GLY A 396 2.31 14.26 -11.27
C GLY A 396 3.75 13.89 -10.98
N GLY A 397 4.70 14.80 -11.27
CA GLY A 397 6.13 14.61 -10.98
C GLY A 397 6.41 14.52 -9.48
N GLN A 398 5.79 15.39 -8.67
CA GLN A 398 5.91 15.34 -7.21
C GLN A 398 5.34 14.02 -6.65
N ARG A 399 4.22 13.56 -7.20
CA ARG A 399 3.58 12.30 -6.80
C ARG A 399 4.47 11.09 -7.12
N LYS A 400 5.06 11.04 -8.31
CA LYS A 400 6.00 9.98 -8.70
C LYS A 400 7.28 10.03 -7.85
N ARG A 401 7.86 11.21 -7.63
CA ARG A 401 9.02 11.35 -6.74
C ARG A 401 8.70 10.90 -5.32
N LEU A 402 7.51 11.21 -4.80
CA LEU A 402 7.07 10.74 -3.48
C LEU A 402 6.92 9.20 -3.43
N ASN A 403 6.41 8.60 -4.51
CA ASN A 403 6.29 7.14 -4.59
C ASN A 403 7.66 6.45 -4.59
N ILE A 404 8.65 7.04 -5.28
CA ILE A 404 10.05 6.58 -5.25
C ILE A 404 10.66 6.84 -3.86
N ALA A 405 10.39 8.01 -3.24
CA ALA A 405 10.86 8.36 -1.90
C ALA A 405 10.54 7.30 -0.84
N ILE A 406 9.35 6.69 -0.94
CA ILE A 406 8.89 5.64 -0.03
C ILE A 406 9.79 4.40 -0.07
N GLU A 407 10.35 4.07 -1.22
CA GLU A 407 11.28 2.96 -1.33
C GLU A 407 12.71 3.38 -0.99
N LEU A 408 13.15 4.55 -1.46
CA LEU A 408 14.50 5.07 -1.19
C LEU A 408 14.77 5.29 0.30
N ILE A 409 13.76 5.69 1.07
CA ILE A 409 13.91 5.92 2.53
C ILE A 409 14.33 4.66 3.29
N ARG A 410 14.13 3.50 2.69
CA ARG A 410 14.53 2.18 3.21
C ARG A 410 15.94 1.79 2.80
N GLU A 411 16.53 2.51 1.85
CA GLU A 411 17.86 2.24 1.29
C GLU A 411 18.01 0.80 0.77
N PRO A 412 17.09 0.26 -0.07
CA PRO A 412 17.18 -1.12 -0.52
C PRO A 412 18.43 -1.36 -1.38
N GLY A 413 19.07 -2.53 -1.26
CA GLY A 413 20.23 -2.88 -2.10
C GLY A 413 19.90 -2.95 -3.60
N ILE A 414 18.65 -3.31 -3.93
CA ILE A 414 18.12 -3.42 -5.29
C ILE A 414 16.82 -2.64 -5.37
N LEU A 415 16.72 -1.71 -6.32
CA LEU A 415 15.51 -0.95 -6.60
C LEU A 415 14.96 -1.32 -7.97
N LEU A 416 13.78 -1.91 -7.98
CA LEU A 416 13.05 -2.31 -9.18
C LEU A 416 11.90 -1.32 -9.43
N LEU A 417 11.83 -0.71 -10.63
CA LEU A 417 10.84 0.31 -10.92
C LEU A 417 10.05 -0.05 -12.19
N ASP A 418 8.74 0.07 -12.09
CA ASP A 418 7.83 -0.18 -13.20
C ASP A 418 7.31 1.15 -13.77
N GLU A 419 7.83 1.56 -14.92
CA GLU A 419 7.53 2.80 -15.65
C GLU A 419 7.62 4.08 -14.77
N PRO A 420 8.78 4.39 -14.15
CA PRO A 420 8.89 5.51 -13.22
C PRO A 420 8.70 6.88 -13.87
N THR A 421 8.85 6.99 -15.19
CA THR A 421 8.78 8.25 -15.96
C THR A 421 7.47 8.41 -16.74
N SER A 422 6.58 7.43 -16.68
CA SER A 422 5.32 7.46 -17.45
C SER A 422 4.42 8.63 -17.03
N GLY A 423 3.95 9.39 -18.03
CA GLY A 423 3.05 10.54 -17.82
C GLY A 423 3.71 11.79 -17.24
N LEU A 424 5.04 11.89 -17.30
CA LEU A 424 5.82 13.03 -16.84
C LEU A 424 6.34 13.89 -18.02
N SER A 425 6.68 15.13 -17.71
CA SER A 425 7.44 15.99 -18.63
C SER A 425 8.87 15.46 -18.81
N SER A 426 9.54 15.84 -19.92
CA SER A 426 10.94 15.46 -20.16
C SER A 426 11.86 15.91 -19.01
N ALA A 427 11.67 17.12 -18.49
CA ALA A 427 12.47 17.64 -17.38
C ALA A 427 12.24 16.86 -16.08
N ASP A 428 10.99 16.49 -15.74
CA ASP A 428 10.72 15.67 -14.56
C ASP A 428 11.30 14.25 -14.72
N SER A 429 11.24 13.69 -15.91
CA SER A 429 11.81 12.38 -16.25
C SER A 429 13.33 12.37 -16.07
N GLU A 430 14.02 13.37 -16.57
CA GLU A 430 15.47 13.54 -16.39
C GLU A 430 15.84 13.71 -14.92
N ASN A 431 15.07 14.50 -14.17
CA ASN A 431 15.31 14.72 -12.75
C ASN A 431 15.19 13.40 -11.96
N ILE A 432 14.15 12.60 -12.22
CA ILE A 432 14.00 11.27 -11.61
C ILE A 432 15.17 10.37 -11.99
N MET A 433 15.58 10.37 -13.26
CA MET A 433 16.68 9.51 -13.69
C MET A 433 18.01 9.91 -13.10
N GLN A 434 18.27 11.22 -12.89
CA GLN A 434 19.47 11.69 -12.17
C GLN A 434 19.51 11.21 -10.73
N ILE A 435 18.36 11.23 -10.02
CA ILE A 435 18.23 10.71 -8.67
C ILE A 435 18.53 9.20 -8.65
N LEU A 436 17.95 8.44 -9.58
CA LEU A 436 18.18 7.00 -9.69
C LEU A 436 19.64 6.69 -10.05
N LYS A 437 20.26 7.51 -10.89
CA LYS A 437 21.67 7.37 -11.25
C LYS A 437 22.59 7.61 -10.04
N SER A 438 22.31 8.68 -9.27
CA SER A 438 23.04 8.93 -8.02
C SER A 438 22.88 7.76 -7.03
N TYR A 439 21.66 7.20 -6.92
CA TYR A 439 21.40 6.04 -6.07
C TYR A 439 22.16 4.80 -6.53
N ALA A 440 22.20 4.53 -7.83
CA ALA A 440 22.99 3.42 -8.37
C ALA A 440 24.49 3.62 -8.06
N ARG A 441 25.01 4.83 -8.28
CA ARG A 441 26.43 5.18 -8.03
C ARG A 441 26.85 5.07 -6.56
N SER A 442 25.90 5.14 -5.61
CA SER A 442 26.19 4.85 -4.19
C SER A 442 26.25 3.33 -3.86
N GLY A 443 26.46 2.47 -4.84
CA GLY A 443 26.66 1.03 -4.65
C GLY A 443 25.39 0.18 -4.72
N HIS A 444 24.24 0.78 -5.05
CA HIS A 444 22.97 0.06 -5.17
C HIS A 444 22.73 -0.41 -6.62
N MET A 445 21.82 -1.36 -6.79
CA MET A 445 21.39 -1.84 -8.10
C MET A 445 20.06 -1.17 -8.47
N VAL A 446 19.94 -0.66 -9.70
CA VAL A 446 18.68 -0.10 -10.21
C VAL A 446 18.29 -0.85 -11.49
N VAL A 447 17.08 -1.44 -11.47
CA VAL A 447 16.50 -2.05 -12.67
C VAL A 447 15.15 -1.41 -12.91
N LEU A 448 14.95 -0.86 -14.10
CA LEU A 448 13.70 -0.18 -14.41
C LEU A 448 13.17 -0.58 -15.78
N ASN A 449 11.86 -0.64 -15.93
CA ASN A 449 11.30 -0.65 -17.26
C ASN A 449 10.92 0.77 -17.70
N ILE A 450 11.08 1.03 -18.98
CA ILE A 450 10.76 2.32 -19.57
C ILE A 450 10.23 2.09 -20.98
N HIS A 451 9.29 2.94 -21.41
CA HIS A 451 8.67 2.74 -22.73
C HIS A 451 9.44 3.48 -23.83
N GLN A 452 9.55 4.78 -23.76
CA GLN A 452 10.21 5.64 -24.76
C GLN A 452 10.97 6.74 -24.02
N PRO A 453 12.26 6.51 -23.68
CA PRO A 453 13.06 7.53 -23.04
C PRO A 453 13.48 8.63 -24.03
N SER A 454 13.76 9.84 -23.53
CA SER A 454 14.50 10.84 -24.31
C SER A 454 15.96 10.39 -24.53
N SER A 455 16.65 11.01 -25.48
CA SER A 455 18.08 10.74 -25.72
C SER A 455 18.91 10.89 -24.44
N ASP A 456 18.67 11.94 -23.67
CA ASP A 456 19.43 12.21 -22.45
C ASP A 456 19.17 11.19 -21.35
N VAL A 457 17.92 10.73 -21.21
CA VAL A 457 17.56 9.63 -20.31
C VAL A 457 18.20 8.31 -20.77
N PHE A 458 18.19 8.03 -22.09
CA PHE A 458 18.77 6.81 -22.64
C PHE A 458 20.28 6.71 -22.36
N LYS A 459 21.00 7.83 -22.47
CA LYS A 459 22.43 7.92 -22.16
C LYS A 459 22.76 7.64 -20.70
N MET A 460 21.79 7.70 -19.78
CA MET A 460 22.00 7.40 -18.36
C MET A 460 22.00 5.89 -18.05
N PHE A 461 21.54 5.05 -18.97
CA PHE A 461 21.52 3.60 -18.79
C PHE A 461 22.91 2.99 -18.98
N ASP A 462 23.28 2.11 -18.07
CA ASP A 462 24.52 1.33 -18.21
C ASP A 462 24.26 0.09 -19.08
N LYS A 463 23.14 -0.62 -18.85
CA LYS A 463 22.71 -1.77 -19.62
C LYS A 463 21.28 -1.65 -20.13
N LEU A 464 21.01 -2.28 -21.25
CA LEU A 464 19.72 -2.35 -21.87
C LEU A 464 19.35 -3.82 -22.12
N LEU A 465 18.17 -4.23 -21.66
CA LEU A 465 17.47 -5.43 -22.10
C LEU A 465 16.29 -5.01 -22.98
N PHE A 466 16.31 -5.41 -24.25
CA PHE A 466 15.22 -5.10 -25.17
C PHE A 466 14.35 -6.34 -25.44
N LEU A 467 13.02 -6.19 -25.24
CA LEU A 467 12.02 -7.25 -25.46
C LEU A 467 11.14 -6.95 -26.67
N ASP A 468 10.90 -7.95 -27.51
CA ASP A 468 9.94 -7.89 -28.61
C ASP A 468 8.63 -8.64 -28.26
N GLN A 469 7.63 -8.52 -29.12
CA GLN A 469 6.32 -9.16 -28.97
C GLN A 469 6.41 -10.66 -28.68
N GLY A 470 5.60 -11.16 -27.74
CA GLY A 470 5.62 -12.55 -27.29
C GLY A 470 6.70 -12.89 -26.28
N GLY A 471 7.32 -11.88 -25.66
CA GLY A 471 8.30 -12.06 -24.59
C GLY A 471 9.68 -12.52 -25.07
N TYR A 472 10.03 -12.22 -26.30
CA TYR A 472 11.31 -12.59 -26.90
C TYR A 472 12.38 -11.52 -26.58
N ALA A 473 13.49 -11.90 -25.98
CA ALA A 473 14.64 -11.02 -25.81
C ALA A 473 15.36 -10.83 -27.15
N VAL A 474 15.73 -9.59 -27.44
CA VAL A 474 16.41 -9.17 -28.68
C VAL A 474 17.85 -8.80 -28.43
N TYR A 475 18.08 -8.08 -27.33
CA TYR A 475 19.40 -7.55 -26.97
C TYR A 475 19.55 -7.50 -25.44
N TYR A 476 20.73 -7.80 -24.94
CA TYR A 476 21.18 -7.49 -23.60
C TYR A 476 22.66 -7.12 -23.63
N GLY A 477 23.01 -5.94 -23.09
CA GLY A 477 24.37 -5.43 -23.06
C GLY A 477 24.41 -3.92 -22.80
N PRO A 478 25.58 -3.25 -23.02
CA PRO A 478 25.69 -1.81 -22.84
C PRO A 478 24.67 -1.04 -23.68
N ALA A 479 23.93 -0.12 -23.06
CA ALA A 479 22.81 0.55 -23.72
C ALA A 479 23.23 1.26 -25.02
N MET A 480 24.36 1.95 -25.00
CA MET A 480 24.88 2.72 -26.14
C MET A 480 25.34 1.84 -27.33
N GLN A 481 25.57 0.56 -27.11
CA GLN A 481 25.97 -0.35 -28.20
C GLN A 481 24.77 -1.02 -28.90
N SER A 482 23.54 -0.84 -28.36
CA SER A 482 22.36 -1.49 -28.91
C SER A 482 22.02 -1.09 -30.34
N PRO A 483 22.16 0.18 -30.80
CA PRO A 483 21.90 0.54 -32.20
C PRO A 483 22.85 -0.15 -33.17
N SER A 484 24.16 -0.16 -32.87
CA SER A 484 25.16 -0.83 -33.71
C SER A 484 24.94 -2.34 -33.80
N TYR A 485 24.59 -3.01 -32.67
CA TYR A 485 24.25 -4.44 -32.67
C TYR A 485 23.07 -4.74 -33.61
N LEU A 486 22.00 -3.93 -33.55
CA LEU A 486 20.83 -4.11 -34.42
C LEU A 486 21.13 -3.82 -35.89
N LYS A 487 21.83 -2.72 -36.17
CA LYS A 487 22.27 -2.34 -37.55
C LYS A 487 23.19 -3.38 -38.16
N LYS A 488 24.20 -3.88 -37.43
CA LYS A 488 25.06 -5.00 -37.82
C LYS A 488 24.26 -6.26 -38.11
N SER A 489 23.26 -6.53 -37.29
CA SER A 489 22.39 -7.70 -37.49
C SER A 489 21.56 -7.61 -38.76
N LEU A 490 21.11 -6.42 -39.12
CA LEU A 490 20.36 -6.14 -40.35
C LEU A 490 21.26 -5.92 -41.57
N LYS A 491 22.59 -5.84 -41.37
CA LYS A 491 23.61 -5.56 -42.41
C LYS A 491 23.39 -4.21 -43.09
N LEU A 492 23.15 -3.17 -42.30
CA LEU A 492 23.01 -1.79 -42.75
C LEU A 492 24.39 -1.16 -42.97
N ALA A 493 24.47 -0.19 -43.86
CA ALA A 493 25.73 0.46 -44.23
C ALA A 493 26.33 1.28 -43.06
N ASP A 494 25.46 1.88 -42.23
CA ASP A 494 25.79 2.70 -41.04
C ASP A 494 25.90 1.85 -39.74
N ALA A 495 26.30 0.59 -39.87
CA ALA A 495 26.29 -0.37 -38.78
C ALA A 495 27.25 -0.05 -37.63
N HIS A 496 28.19 0.86 -37.83
CA HIS A 496 29.14 1.30 -36.79
C HIS A 496 28.67 2.54 -36.01
N GLU A 497 27.62 3.23 -36.49
CA GLU A 497 27.12 4.44 -35.88
C GLU A 497 26.12 4.10 -34.74
N ASN A 498 26.47 4.49 -33.50
CA ASN A 498 25.63 4.35 -32.32
C ASN A 498 24.79 5.59 -32.02
N GLU A 499 25.26 6.75 -32.49
CA GLU A 499 24.74 8.07 -32.17
C GLU A 499 24.91 9.02 -33.37
N CYS A 500 24.20 10.14 -33.37
CA CYS A 500 24.36 11.18 -34.35
C CYS A 500 25.79 11.76 -34.25
N TYR A 501 26.50 11.80 -35.38
CA TYR A 501 27.86 12.29 -35.40
C TYR A 501 27.98 13.77 -34.97
N SER A 502 27.02 14.62 -35.35
CA SER A 502 27.09 16.04 -35.10
C SER A 502 26.65 16.46 -33.71
N CYS A 503 25.61 15.81 -33.13
CA CYS A 503 25.09 16.27 -31.83
C CYS A 503 25.28 15.24 -30.70
N GLY A 504 25.80 14.03 -31.00
CA GLY A 504 25.99 12.97 -30.02
C GLY A 504 24.66 12.41 -29.47
N ASN A 505 23.53 12.72 -30.12
CA ASN A 505 22.23 12.24 -29.65
C ASN A 505 21.95 10.81 -30.18
N VAL A 506 21.37 10.00 -29.31
CA VAL A 506 20.83 8.70 -29.69
C VAL A 506 19.33 8.86 -29.77
N ASN A 507 18.74 8.38 -30.86
CA ASN A 507 17.29 8.30 -30.95
C ASN A 507 16.83 6.90 -30.49
N PRO A 508 16.25 6.76 -29.30
CA PRO A 508 15.80 5.45 -28.82
C PRO A 508 14.69 4.84 -29.67
N ASP A 509 13.92 5.66 -30.41
CA ASP A 509 12.89 5.18 -31.32
C ASP A 509 13.49 4.43 -32.52
N ASP A 510 14.73 4.72 -32.91
CA ASP A 510 15.42 3.97 -33.95
C ASP A 510 15.57 2.48 -33.57
N ILE A 511 15.76 2.16 -32.29
CA ILE A 511 15.81 0.78 -31.81
C ILE A 511 14.49 0.06 -32.09
N PHE A 512 13.35 0.70 -31.86
CA PHE A 512 12.04 0.15 -32.18
C PHE A 512 11.86 -0.01 -33.68
N HIS A 513 12.26 1.00 -34.47
CA HIS A 513 12.20 0.94 -35.93
C HIS A 513 13.09 -0.15 -36.52
N LEU A 514 14.31 -0.32 -36.01
CA LEU A 514 15.23 -1.37 -36.45
C LEU A 514 14.69 -2.78 -36.15
N VAL A 515 14.14 -2.99 -34.92
CA VAL A 515 13.57 -4.28 -34.55
C VAL A 515 12.31 -4.60 -35.37
N GLN A 516 11.49 -3.59 -35.70
CA GLN A 516 10.25 -3.73 -36.47
C GLN A 516 10.42 -3.50 -37.97
N SER A 517 11.64 -3.29 -38.46
CA SER A 517 11.92 -3.00 -39.85
C SER A 517 11.27 -4.00 -40.77
N THR A 518 10.65 -3.51 -41.87
CA THR A 518 9.95 -4.30 -42.87
C THR A 518 10.79 -4.41 -44.15
N ARG A 519 10.83 -5.59 -44.76
CA ARG A 519 11.36 -5.76 -46.10
C ARG A 519 10.27 -5.41 -47.13
N ILE A 520 10.59 -4.52 -48.06
CA ILE A 520 9.74 -4.25 -49.20
C ILE A 520 9.81 -5.50 -50.11
N SER A 521 8.72 -6.25 -50.20
CA SER A 521 8.60 -7.35 -51.10
C SER A 521 8.09 -6.81 -52.44
N THR A 522 8.77 -7.10 -53.52
CA THR A 522 8.40 -6.71 -54.89
C THR A 522 7.15 -7.45 -55.43
N SER A 523 6.50 -8.30 -54.65
CA SER A 523 5.28 -8.99 -55.03
C SER A 523 4.05 -8.34 -54.37
N GLU A 524 3.16 -7.79 -55.13
CA GLU A 524 1.95 -7.03 -54.75
C GLU A 524 0.90 -7.78 -53.89
N ARG A 525 1.17 -8.97 -53.40
CA ARG A 525 0.20 -9.81 -52.64
C ARG A 525 0.60 -10.19 -51.20
N SER A 526 1.74 -9.82 -50.72
CA SER A 526 2.11 -10.11 -49.33
C SER A 526 2.39 -8.82 -48.56
N GLY A 527 1.54 -8.51 -47.59
CA GLY A 527 1.67 -7.35 -46.71
C GLY A 527 3.08 -7.21 -46.09
N HIS A 528 3.41 -6.04 -45.58
CA HIS A 528 4.70 -5.70 -44.98
C HIS A 528 5.19 -6.79 -43.99
N LYS A 529 6.11 -7.66 -44.45
CA LYS A 529 6.72 -8.67 -43.55
C LYS A 529 7.92 -8.07 -42.87
N ARG A 530 8.01 -8.25 -41.56
CA ARG A 530 9.19 -7.86 -40.80
C ARG A 530 10.46 -8.50 -41.39
N ALA A 531 11.55 -7.74 -41.38
CA ALA A 531 12.87 -8.22 -41.82
C ALA A 531 13.34 -9.41 -40.95
N PHE A 532 13.14 -9.33 -39.65
CA PHE A 532 13.35 -10.42 -38.72
C PHE A 532 12.08 -10.63 -37.87
N THR A 533 11.71 -11.91 -37.69
CA THR A 533 10.65 -12.27 -36.74
C THR A 533 11.19 -12.23 -35.32
N PRO A 534 10.32 -12.10 -34.28
CA PRO A 534 10.74 -12.11 -32.90
C PRO A 534 11.58 -13.35 -32.52
N GLU A 535 11.24 -14.52 -33.07
CA GLU A 535 11.98 -15.76 -32.83
C GLU A 535 13.39 -15.73 -33.45
N ARG A 536 13.54 -15.05 -34.58
CA ARG A 536 14.84 -14.92 -35.25
C ARG A 536 15.75 -13.97 -34.45
N TRP A 537 15.22 -12.87 -33.92
CA TRP A 537 15.92 -11.98 -33.01
C TRP A 537 16.37 -12.75 -31.77
N HIS A 538 15.48 -13.50 -31.17
CA HIS A 538 15.76 -14.25 -29.96
C HIS A 538 16.84 -15.32 -30.14
N ARG A 539 16.81 -16.08 -31.22
CA ARG A 539 17.88 -17.05 -31.56
C ARG A 539 19.24 -16.40 -31.69
N ARG A 540 19.28 -15.14 -32.15
CA ARG A 540 20.50 -14.38 -32.26
C ARG A 540 20.97 -13.85 -30.91
N PHE A 541 20.04 -13.39 -30.11
CA PHE A 541 20.30 -13.00 -28.73
C PHE A 541 20.90 -14.16 -27.92
N LEU A 542 20.34 -15.36 -27.98
CA LEU A 542 20.87 -16.53 -27.26
C LEU A 542 22.32 -16.86 -27.67
N ARG A 543 22.68 -16.70 -28.93
CA ARG A 543 24.11 -16.88 -29.33
C ARG A 543 25.03 -15.82 -28.77
N PHE A 544 24.59 -14.59 -28.77
CA PHE A 544 25.33 -13.45 -28.24
C PHE A 544 25.50 -13.55 -26.70
N SER A 545 24.43 -13.87 -25.95
CA SER A 545 24.49 -14.03 -24.51
C SER A 545 25.42 -15.16 -24.07
N MET A 546 25.44 -16.28 -24.77
CA MET A 546 26.36 -17.40 -24.46
C MET A 546 27.85 -17.03 -24.63
N GLU A 547 28.18 -16.12 -25.53
CA GLU A 547 29.55 -15.64 -25.71
C GLU A 547 29.97 -14.66 -24.60
N GLU A 548 29.04 -13.84 -24.10
CA GLU A 548 29.26 -12.90 -23.00
C GLU A 548 29.37 -13.66 -21.64
N GLU A 549 28.51 -14.64 -21.38
CA GLU A 549 28.56 -15.44 -20.14
C GLU A 549 29.85 -16.23 -19.97
N ARG A 550 30.48 -16.65 -21.06
CA ARG A 550 31.81 -17.34 -21.01
C ARG A 550 32.94 -16.40 -20.55
N LYS A 551 32.77 -15.10 -20.68
CA LYS A 551 33.79 -14.10 -20.30
C LYS A 551 33.70 -13.68 -18.83
N THR A 552 32.57 -13.90 -18.17
CA THR A 552 32.32 -13.50 -16.78
C THR A 552 32.26 -14.72 -15.89
N VAL A 553 33.36 -15.05 -15.23
CA VAL A 553 33.39 -16.02 -14.13
C VAL A 553 33.27 -15.23 -12.83
N ASP A 554 32.06 -14.96 -12.43
CA ASP A 554 31.82 -14.34 -11.13
C ASP A 554 31.50 -15.42 -10.08
N ASN A 555 32.35 -15.53 -9.06
CA ASN A 555 31.98 -16.19 -7.81
C ASN A 555 31.37 -15.13 -6.88
N PRO A 556 30.04 -14.99 -6.84
CA PRO A 556 29.42 -13.98 -5.99
C PRO A 556 29.69 -14.32 -4.52
N LEU A 557 30.09 -13.30 -3.74
CA LEU A 557 30.25 -13.42 -2.30
C LEU A 557 28.91 -13.78 -1.64
N PRO A 558 28.93 -14.57 -0.55
CA PRO A 558 27.70 -14.97 0.13
C PRO A 558 26.92 -13.77 0.63
N LEU A 559 25.58 -13.84 0.47
CA LEU A 559 24.66 -12.77 0.88
C LEU A 559 24.65 -12.69 2.43
N HIS A 560 24.97 -11.52 2.98
CA HIS A 560 24.79 -11.26 4.41
C HIS A 560 23.33 -10.85 4.71
N PRO A 561 22.80 -11.16 5.91
CA PRO A 561 21.45 -10.71 6.25
C PRO A 561 21.34 -9.18 6.16
N TYR A 562 20.38 -8.69 5.41
CA TYR A 562 20.15 -7.26 5.30
C TYR A 562 19.67 -6.70 6.66
N PRO A 563 20.20 -5.58 7.15
CA PRO A 563 19.93 -5.08 8.50
C PRO A 563 18.54 -4.43 8.63
N ILE A 564 17.49 -5.02 8.07
CA ILE A 564 16.12 -4.58 8.35
C ILE A 564 15.71 -5.08 9.74
N ASN A 565 15.68 -4.17 10.68
CA ASN A 565 15.23 -4.41 12.03
C ASN A 565 13.79 -3.91 12.17
N THR A 566 12.82 -4.67 11.62
CA THR A 566 11.39 -4.31 11.71
C THR A 566 10.94 -4.31 13.17
N PRO A 567 10.06 -3.38 13.59
CA PRO A 567 9.54 -3.33 14.94
C PRO A 567 8.72 -4.58 15.28
N SER A 568 8.57 -4.85 16.59
CA SER A 568 7.72 -5.95 17.07
C SER A 568 6.28 -5.80 16.60
N SER A 569 5.53 -6.90 16.51
CA SER A 569 4.13 -6.91 16.06
C SER A 569 3.25 -5.93 16.85
N LEU A 570 3.50 -5.74 18.14
CA LEU A 570 2.77 -4.77 18.97
C LEU A 570 3.09 -3.32 18.57
N LYS A 571 4.36 -2.99 18.31
CA LYS A 571 4.73 -1.66 17.78
C LYS A 571 4.13 -1.43 16.38
N GLN A 572 4.16 -2.46 15.52
CA GLN A 572 3.51 -2.38 14.20
C GLN A 572 2.01 -2.10 14.33
N TYR A 573 1.31 -2.80 15.24
CA TYR A 573 -0.10 -2.55 15.54
C TYR A 573 -0.36 -1.08 15.92
N LEU A 574 0.44 -0.51 16.83
CA LEU A 574 0.28 0.90 17.25
C LEU A 574 0.52 1.87 16.09
N ILE A 575 1.52 1.59 15.24
CA ILE A 575 1.80 2.42 14.07
C ILE A 575 0.65 2.36 13.08
N TYR A 576 0.13 1.17 12.78
CA TYR A 576 -1.03 0.98 11.91
C TYR A 576 -2.29 1.62 12.47
N PHE A 577 -2.52 1.51 13.78
CA PHE A 577 -3.66 2.14 14.45
C PHE A 577 -3.62 3.66 14.32
N ASN A 578 -2.46 4.28 14.62
CA ASN A 578 -2.27 5.72 14.50
C ASN A 578 -2.37 6.19 13.04
N ARG A 579 -1.78 5.44 12.09
CA ARG A 579 -1.88 5.71 10.65
C ARG A 579 -3.33 5.68 10.20
N ASN A 580 -4.08 4.63 10.55
CA ASN A 580 -5.49 4.48 10.20
C ASN A 580 -6.35 5.60 10.82
N GLY A 581 -6.13 5.92 12.09
CA GLY A 581 -6.80 7.04 12.75
C GLY A 581 -6.55 8.35 12.01
N LYS A 582 -5.29 8.69 11.72
CA LYS A 582 -4.93 9.92 11.01
C LYS A 582 -5.53 9.99 9.60
N THR A 583 -5.56 8.87 8.88
CA THR A 583 -6.21 8.76 7.56
C THR A 583 -7.71 9.04 7.67
N LYS A 584 -8.41 8.41 8.61
CA LYS A 584 -9.86 8.57 8.80
C LYS A 584 -10.27 9.96 9.29
N PHE A 585 -9.52 10.52 10.25
CA PHE A 585 -9.73 11.91 10.69
C PHE A 585 -9.33 12.93 9.61
N GLY A 586 -8.48 12.55 8.68
CA GLY A 586 -8.14 13.33 7.50
C GLY A 586 -9.28 13.47 6.50
N ASP A 587 -10.14 12.46 6.36
CA ASP A 587 -11.31 12.50 5.49
C ASP A 587 -12.54 13.05 6.22
N ARG A 588 -12.77 14.36 6.10
CA ARG A 588 -13.90 15.05 6.75
C ARG A 588 -15.24 14.52 6.28
N THR A 589 -15.37 14.18 4.99
CA THR A 589 -16.60 13.67 4.40
C THR A 589 -16.96 12.31 4.98
N TYR A 590 -15.97 11.42 5.05
CA TYR A 590 -16.14 10.12 5.70
C TYR A 590 -16.55 10.27 7.17
N LEU A 591 -15.89 11.15 7.92
CA LEU A 591 -16.16 11.34 9.34
C LEU A 591 -17.59 11.86 9.57
N LEU A 592 -18.02 12.85 8.79
CA LEU A 592 -19.38 13.39 8.86
C LEU A 592 -20.42 12.29 8.57
N ILE A 593 -20.26 11.58 7.46
CA ILE A 593 -21.21 10.50 7.10
C ILE A 593 -21.20 9.41 8.19
N ALA A 594 -20.03 8.96 8.64
CA ALA A 594 -19.92 7.92 9.64
C ALA A 594 -20.59 8.29 10.98
N LEU A 595 -20.47 9.56 11.43
CA LEU A 595 -21.05 9.99 12.70
C LEU A 595 -22.53 10.34 12.59
N PHE A 596 -22.99 10.95 11.49
CA PHE A 596 -24.37 11.40 11.36
C PHE A 596 -25.33 10.33 10.83
N LEU A 597 -24.85 9.34 10.07
CA LEU A 597 -25.68 8.29 9.48
C LEU A 597 -26.45 7.51 10.57
N SER A 598 -25.77 7.13 11.65
CA SER A 598 -26.35 6.31 12.71
C SER A 598 -27.48 7.05 13.47
N PRO A 599 -27.27 8.25 14.01
CA PRO A 599 -28.35 9.00 14.66
C PRO A 599 -29.45 9.43 13.71
N LEU A 600 -29.17 9.68 12.43
CA LEU A 600 -30.19 9.99 11.44
C LEU A 600 -31.12 8.80 11.19
N LEU A 601 -30.55 7.59 11.00
CA LEU A 601 -31.34 6.38 10.84
C LEU A 601 -32.12 6.03 12.12
N ALA A 602 -31.53 6.27 13.30
CA ALA A 602 -32.22 6.12 14.57
C ALA A 602 -33.43 7.06 14.67
N LEU A 603 -33.25 8.33 14.32
CA LEU A 603 -34.32 9.34 14.34
C LEU A 603 -35.44 8.95 13.40
N LEU A 604 -35.12 8.65 12.12
CA LEU A 604 -36.11 8.25 11.13
C LEU A 604 -36.88 7.01 11.58
N LEU A 605 -36.18 5.95 11.96
CA LEU A 605 -36.84 4.70 12.34
C LEU A 605 -37.69 4.86 13.60
N SER A 606 -37.19 5.61 14.59
CA SER A 606 -37.94 5.85 15.84
C SER A 606 -39.17 6.71 15.62
N LEU A 607 -39.11 7.75 14.78
CA LEU A 607 -40.25 8.60 14.45
C LEU A 607 -41.33 7.83 13.71
N PHE A 608 -40.95 7.03 12.70
CA PHE A 608 -41.92 6.21 11.98
C PHE A 608 -42.53 5.09 12.83
N SER A 609 -41.80 4.58 13.82
CA SER A 609 -42.28 3.53 14.70
C SER A 609 -43.04 4.08 15.90
N ARG A 610 -43.08 5.38 16.13
CA ARG A 610 -43.81 6.00 17.24
C ARG A 610 -45.31 6.02 16.95
N TYR A 611 -45.99 5.02 17.48
CA TYR A 611 -47.43 4.86 17.31
C TYR A 611 -48.19 5.34 18.54
N ILE A 612 -49.26 6.10 18.32
CA ILE A 612 -50.25 6.50 19.34
C ILE A 612 -51.56 5.85 19.01
N PRO A 613 -52.09 4.97 19.87
CA PRO A 613 -53.38 4.35 19.63
C PRO A 613 -54.53 5.38 19.50
N PRO A 614 -55.58 5.09 18.69
CA PRO A 614 -56.66 6.06 18.38
C PRO A 614 -57.43 6.60 19.58
N PHE A 615 -57.37 5.91 20.72
CA PHE A 615 -58.10 6.27 21.94
C PHE A 615 -57.19 6.76 23.08
N SER A 616 -55.93 7.15 22.74
CA SER A 616 -54.97 7.64 23.69
C SER A 616 -54.56 9.05 23.36
N ASP A 617 -54.57 9.97 24.33
CA ASP A 617 -54.21 11.37 24.16
C ASP A 617 -52.68 11.60 24.17
N SER A 618 -51.90 10.62 24.55
CA SER A 618 -50.47 10.72 24.70
C SER A 618 -49.74 9.43 24.28
N TYR A 619 -48.49 9.59 23.88
CA TYR A 619 -47.65 8.44 23.58
C TYR A 619 -47.31 7.63 24.84
N SER A 620 -47.46 6.32 24.75
CA SER A 620 -47.03 5.35 25.77
C SER A 620 -46.17 4.26 25.12
N PHE A 621 -45.03 3.95 25.76
CA PHE A 621 -44.24 2.79 25.34
C PHE A 621 -44.98 1.46 25.42
N TYR A 622 -45.81 1.31 26.48
CA TYR A 622 -46.62 0.12 26.67
C TYR A 622 -47.60 -0.12 25.53
N GLY A 623 -48.22 0.91 25.02
CA GLY A 623 -49.27 0.81 23.97
C GLY A 623 -48.72 0.86 22.53
N ASN A 624 -47.41 0.93 22.36
CA ASN A 624 -46.84 0.99 21.02
C ASN A 624 -46.64 -0.42 20.41
N ASP A 625 -47.51 -0.78 19.48
CA ASP A 625 -47.50 -2.08 18.81
C ASP A 625 -46.32 -2.29 17.85
N ASN A 626 -45.61 -1.20 17.46
CA ASN A 626 -44.49 -1.27 16.49
C ASN A 626 -43.12 -1.61 17.14
N ILE A 627 -43.02 -1.75 18.46
CA ILE A 627 -41.76 -1.98 19.16
C ILE A 627 -41.01 -3.26 18.68
N PRO A 628 -41.65 -4.41 18.46
CA PRO A 628 -40.96 -5.59 17.94
C PRO A 628 -40.38 -5.36 16.54
N ALA A 629 -41.14 -4.72 15.64
CA ALA A 629 -40.67 -4.37 14.28
C ALA A 629 -39.53 -3.37 14.33
N TYR A 630 -39.66 -2.32 15.16
CA TYR A 630 -38.59 -1.33 15.41
C TYR A 630 -37.29 -2.01 15.89
N THR A 631 -37.40 -2.93 16.85
CA THR A 631 -36.27 -3.68 17.40
C THR A 631 -35.56 -4.48 16.32
N PHE A 632 -36.32 -5.21 15.51
CA PHE A 632 -35.75 -5.96 14.39
C PHE A 632 -35.05 -5.07 13.37
N MET A 633 -35.71 -3.99 12.94
CA MET A 633 -35.14 -3.04 11.99
C MET A 633 -33.88 -2.37 12.56
N SER A 634 -33.85 -2.10 13.87
CA SER A 634 -32.66 -1.58 14.55
C SER A 634 -31.47 -2.53 14.44
N VAL A 635 -31.68 -3.84 14.61
CA VAL A 635 -30.64 -4.87 14.41
C VAL A 635 -30.16 -4.87 12.97
N ILE A 636 -31.06 -4.78 12.00
CA ILE A 636 -30.68 -4.73 10.57
C ILE A 636 -29.88 -3.47 10.27
N VAL A 637 -30.24 -2.31 10.84
CA VAL A 637 -29.47 -1.06 10.72
C VAL A 637 -28.05 -1.23 11.30
N ALA A 638 -27.91 -1.87 12.47
CA ALA A 638 -26.59 -2.12 13.06
C ALA A 638 -25.73 -3.03 12.16
N LEU A 639 -26.32 -4.08 11.60
CA LEU A 639 -25.65 -4.98 10.66
C LEU A 639 -25.26 -4.25 9.37
N PHE A 640 -26.15 -3.42 8.84
CA PHE A 640 -25.88 -2.65 7.62
C PHE A 640 -24.75 -1.64 7.82
N ILE A 641 -24.79 -0.84 8.88
CA ILE A 641 -23.73 0.14 9.20
C ILE A 641 -22.39 -0.58 9.39
N GLY A 642 -22.39 -1.68 10.13
CA GLY A 642 -21.15 -2.43 10.37
C GLY A 642 -20.54 -2.99 9.10
N ILE A 643 -21.35 -3.62 8.23
CA ILE A 643 -20.86 -4.17 6.95
C ILE A 643 -20.31 -3.06 6.05
N MET A 644 -20.98 -1.91 5.99
CA MET A 644 -20.54 -0.75 5.21
C MET A 644 -19.19 -0.21 5.73
N ASN A 645 -19.01 -0.11 7.04
CA ASN A 645 -17.76 0.33 7.64
C ASN A 645 -16.59 -0.61 7.31
N GLY A 646 -16.82 -1.93 7.32
CA GLY A 646 -15.77 -2.93 7.06
C GLY A 646 -15.47 -3.17 5.60
N SER A 647 -16.44 -2.97 4.72
CA SER A 647 -16.41 -3.43 3.32
C SER A 647 -15.33 -2.80 2.44
N GLY A 648 -14.93 -1.56 2.75
CA GLY A 648 -13.92 -0.81 1.97
C GLY A 648 -12.48 -0.89 2.50
N GLU A 649 -12.26 -1.44 3.69
CA GLU A 649 -11.03 -1.26 4.45
C GLU A 649 -9.80 -1.95 3.84
N ILE A 650 -9.90 -3.21 3.48
CA ILE A 650 -8.77 -3.98 2.94
C ILE A 650 -8.57 -3.69 1.45
N ILE A 651 -9.66 -3.56 0.70
CA ILE A 651 -9.59 -3.37 -0.75
C ILE A 651 -8.97 -2.02 -1.13
N LYS A 652 -9.23 -0.95 -0.37
CA LYS A 652 -8.59 0.35 -0.55
C LYS A 652 -7.09 0.29 -0.30
N ASP A 653 -6.68 -0.46 0.69
CA ASP A 653 -5.27 -0.60 1.08
C ASP A 653 -4.49 -1.65 0.27
N ARG A 654 -5.14 -2.36 -0.67
CA ARG A 654 -4.54 -3.50 -1.39
C ARG A 654 -3.21 -3.15 -2.08
N LYS A 655 -3.13 -1.97 -2.73
CA LYS A 655 -1.91 -1.50 -3.39
C LYS A 655 -0.80 -1.24 -2.38
N ILE A 656 -1.14 -0.65 -1.24
CA ILE A 656 -0.21 -0.37 -0.14
C ILE A 656 0.26 -1.67 0.50
N LEU A 657 -0.65 -2.61 0.77
CA LEU A 657 -0.33 -3.92 1.32
C LEU A 657 0.59 -4.72 0.39
N LYS A 658 0.35 -4.67 -0.94
CA LYS A 658 1.22 -5.31 -1.92
C LYS A 658 2.66 -4.78 -1.83
N ARG A 659 2.85 -3.48 -1.66
CA ARG A 659 4.15 -2.86 -1.43
C ARG A 659 4.73 -3.28 -0.07
N GLU A 660 3.92 -3.20 0.99
CA GLU A 660 4.34 -3.53 2.35
C GLU A 660 4.67 -5.03 2.53
N THR A 661 4.28 -5.90 1.59
CA THR A 661 4.66 -7.34 1.59
C THR A 661 6.18 -7.50 1.54
N PHE A 662 6.89 -6.64 0.83
CA PHE A 662 8.36 -6.66 0.77
C PHE A 662 9.05 -6.33 2.11
N LEU A 663 8.32 -5.74 3.06
CA LEU A 663 8.79 -5.49 4.43
C LEU A 663 8.54 -6.68 5.36
N HIS A 664 7.81 -7.70 4.92
CA HIS A 664 7.37 -8.85 5.73
C HIS A 664 6.74 -8.42 7.06
N LEU A 665 5.86 -7.43 7.01
CA LEU A 665 5.16 -6.94 8.19
C LEU A 665 4.09 -7.93 8.67
N SER A 666 3.74 -7.84 9.94
CA SER A 666 2.74 -8.69 10.57
C SER A 666 1.33 -8.35 10.04
N TYR A 667 0.78 -9.20 9.18
CA TYR A 667 -0.60 -9.06 8.70
C TYR A 667 -1.64 -9.07 9.83
N PRO A 668 -1.52 -9.91 10.87
CA PRO A 668 -2.40 -9.83 12.04
C PRO A 668 -2.36 -8.45 12.72
N ALA A 669 -1.17 -7.83 12.87
CA ALA A 669 -1.06 -6.50 13.47
C ALA A 669 -1.84 -5.44 12.66
N TYR A 670 -1.79 -5.52 11.34
CA TYR A 670 -2.57 -4.67 10.44
C TYR A 670 -4.09 -4.89 10.63
N ILE A 671 -4.56 -6.14 10.60
CA ILE A 671 -5.99 -6.47 10.75
C ILE A 671 -6.52 -6.05 12.12
N PHE A 672 -5.77 -6.33 13.20
CA PHE A 672 -6.18 -5.91 14.55
C PHE A 672 -6.22 -4.39 14.71
N ALA A 673 -5.31 -3.65 14.07
CA ALA A 673 -5.35 -2.19 14.06
C ALA A 673 -6.61 -1.65 13.34
N LYS A 674 -6.98 -2.24 12.21
CA LYS A 674 -8.23 -1.91 11.51
C LYS A 674 -9.45 -2.25 12.36
N LEU A 675 -9.47 -3.46 12.92
CA LEU A 675 -10.58 -3.94 13.75
C LEU A 675 -10.77 -3.05 14.99
N SER A 676 -9.68 -2.68 15.69
CA SER A 676 -9.77 -1.83 16.88
C SER A 676 -10.37 -0.46 16.56
N PHE A 677 -10.04 0.12 15.41
CA PHE A 677 -10.66 1.36 14.96
C PHE A 677 -12.15 1.18 14.66
N LEU A 678 -12.52 0.09 13.97
CA LEU A 678 -13.92 -0.23 13.65
C LEU A 678 -14.73 -0.53 14.92
N LEU A 679 -14.14 -1.19 15.92
CA LEU A 679 -14.75 -1.42 17.24
C LEU A 679 -15.11 -0.11 17.93
N LEU A 680 -14.18 0.84 17.94
CA LEU A 680 -14.39 2.15 18.55
C LEU A 680 -15.44 2.96 17.78
N LEU A 681 -15.34 2.98 16.45
CA LEU A 681 -16.28 3.70 15.59
C LEU A 681 -17.71 3.16 15.74
N SER A 682 -17.88 1.82 15.68
CA SER A 682 -19.18 1.19 15.83
C SER A 682 -19.77 1.38 17.23
N ALA A 683 -18.93 1.43 18.28
CA ALA A 683 -19.38 1.75 19.63
C ALA A 683 -19.98 3.16 19.72
N ILE A 684 -19.30 4.14 19.14
CA ILE A 684 -19.79 5.53 19.10
C ILE A 684 -21.10 5.60 18.27
N GLN A 685 -21.14 4.96 17.12
CA GLN A 685 -22.33 4.94 16.26
C GLN A 685 -23.55 4.32 16.96
N MET A 686 -23.37 3.15 17.58
CA MET A 686 -24.47 2.48 18.27
C MET A 686 -24.87 3.19 19.56
N PHE A 687 -23.94 3.82 20.25
CA PHE A 687 -24.25 4.68 21.39
C PHE A 687 -25.16 5.85 20.97
N LEU A 688 -24.78 6.57 19.92
CA LEU A 688 -25.59 7.67 19.37
C LEU A 688 -26.97 7.18 18.89
N TYR A 689 -27.02 6.00 18.27
CA TYR A 689 -28.26 5.34 17.86
C TYR A 689 -29.21 5.14 19.03
N VAL A 690 -28.71 4.54 20.11
CA VAL A 690 -29.50 4.21 21.30
C VAL A 690 -29.98 5.49 22.01
N VAL A 691 -29.12 6.51 22.11
CA VAL A 691 -29.49 7.79 22.76
C VAL A 691 -30.63 8.47 22.00
N VAL A 692 -30.54 8.55 20.66
CA VAL A 692 -31.59 9.18 19.83
C VAL A 692 -32.89 8.36 19.89
N SER A 693 -32.78 7.04 19.79
CA SER A 693 -33.94 6.14 19.87
C SER A 693 -34.70 6.27 21.18
N ARG A 694 -33.95 6.31 22.28
CA ARG A 694 -34.55 6.50 23.62
C ARG A 694 -35.26 7.83 23.75
N TRP A 695 -34.65 8.90 23.27
CA TRP A 695 -35.25 10.23 23.33
C TRP A 695 -36.61 10.27 22.61
N VAL A 696 -36.76 9.56 21.49
CA VAL A 696 -37.98 9.54 20.67
C VAL A 696 -39.01 8.56 21.23
N LEU A 697 -38.62 7.32 21.58
CA LEU A 697 -39.52 6.24 21.96
C LEU A 697 -39.75 6.11 23.48
N GLN A 698 -39.05 6.88 24.32
CA GLN A 698 -39.25 6.89 25.79
C GLN A 698 -39.24 5.48 26.41
N GLY A 699 -38.39 4.60 25.92
CA GLY A 699 -38.28 3.22 26.36
C GLY A 699 -37.84 3.06 27.84
N PRO A 700 -38.10 1.91 28.48
CA PRO A 700 -37.75 1.62 29.86
C PRO A 700 -36.24 1.57 30.12
N SER A 701 -35.87 1.45 31.39
CA SER A 701 -34.50 1.17 31.83
C SER A 701 -33.99 -0.14 31.20
N GLY A 702 -32.73 -0.20 30.75
CA GLY A 702 -32.15 -1.39 30.07
C GLY A 702 -31.30 -1.03 28.85
N ASN A 703 -31.00 0.25 28.69
CA ASN A 703 -30.25 0.76 27.53
C ASN A 703 -28.87 0.15 27.35
N LEU A 704 -28.21 -0.25 28.45
CA LEU A 704 -26.89 -0.88 28.36
C LEU A 704 -26.96 -2.22 27.61
N HIS A 705 -28.00 -3.02 27.88
CA HIS A 705 -28.19 -4.29 27.17
C HIS A 705 -28.51 -4.09 25.70
N PHE A 706 -29.43 -3.18 25.40
CA PHE A 706 -29.74 -2.82 24.01
C PHE A 706 -28.49 -2.31 23.28
N PHE A 707 -27.71 -1.43 23.88
CA PHE A 707 -26.44 -0.96 23.35
C PHE A 707 -25.45 -2.11 23.09
N LEU A 708 -25.24 -3.00 24.08
CA LEU A 708 -24.28 -4.10 23.96
C LEU A 708 -24.64 -5.07 22.81
N VAL A 709 -25.93 -5.37 22.65
CA VAL A 709 -26.40 -6.25 21.56
C VAL A 709 -26.22 -5.56 20.21
N MET A 710 -26.61 -4.28 20.09
CA MET A 710 -26.46 -3.49 18.88
C MET A 710 -24.99 -3.35 18.49
N TRP A 711 -24.12 -3.05 19.45
CA TRP A 711 -22.68 -2.94 19.24
C TRP A 711 -22.07 -4.29 18.83
N SER A 712 -22.40 -5.38 19.52
CA SER A 712 -21.93 -6.72 19.15
C SER A 712 -22.33 -7.11 17.74
N SER A 713 -23.57 -6.77 17.34
CA SER A 713 -24.09 -7.01 15.99
C SER A 713 -23.35 -6.18 14.94
N ALA A 714 -23.09 -4.90 15.24
CA ALA A 714 -22.32 -4.02 14.36
C ALA A 714 -20.88 -4.49 14.20
N VAL A 715 -20.23 -4.97 15.28
CA VAL A 715 -18.89 -5.54 15.24
C VAL A 715 -18.84 -6.81 14.39
N CYS A 716 -19.79 -7.71 14.60
CA CYS A 716 -19.89 -8.94 13.81
C CYS A 716 -19.99 -8.61 12.31
N SER A 717 -20.82 -7.65 11.96
CA SER A 717 -20.99 -7.23 10.56
C SER A 717 -19.80 -6.41 10.03
N CYS A 718 -19.05 -5.66 10.85
CA CYS A 718 -17.78 -5.07 10.47
C CYS A 718 -16.78 -6.15 10.03
N ILE A 719 -16.67 -7.24 10.79
CA ILE A 719 -15.79 -8.37 10.45
C ILE A 719 -16.27 -9.07 9.18
N MET A 720 -17.58 -9.23 8.99
CA MET A 720 -18.16 -9.73 7.74
C MET A 720 -17.81 -8.82 6.56
N GLY A 721 -17.88 -7.50 6.73
CA GLY A 721 -17.43 -6.51 5.75
C GLY A 721 -15.94 -6.63 5.42
N LEU A 722 -15.07 -6.83 6.43
CA LEU A 722 -13.64 -7.09 6.21
C LEU A 722 -13.42 -8.37 5.40
N ALA A 723 -14.16 -9.45 5.69
CA ALA A 723 -14.10 -10.70 4.94
C ALA A 723 -14.49 -10.51 3.46
N LEU A 724 -15.56 -9.77 3.19
CA LEU A 724 -15.97 -9.40 1.82
C LEU A 724 -14.90 -8.55 1.13
N SER A 725 -14.35 -7.55 1.83
CA SER A 725 -13.27 -6.69 1.32
C SER A 725 -12.02 -7.46 0.92
N GLN A 726 -11.74 -8.55 1.62
CA GLN A 726 -10.62 -9.44 1.32
C GLN A 726 -10.89 -10.38 0.14
N PHE A 727 -12.13 -10.89 0.05
CA PHE A 727 -12.51 -11.87 -0.96
C PHE A 727 -12.59 -11.28 -2.37
N PHE A 728 -13.22 -10.11 -2.52
CA PHE A 728 -13.45 -9.48 -3.81
C PHE A 728 -12.26 -8.62 -4.27
N LYS A 729 -12.13 -8.45 -5.60
CA LYS A 729 -11.04 -7.69 -6.21
C LYS A 729 -11.38 -6.22 -6.45
N THR A 730 -12.67 -5.87 -6.56
CA THR A 730 -13.13 -4.51 -6.87
C THR A 730 -14.11 -4.01 -5.81
N ILE A 731 -14.13 -2.71 -5.56
CA ILE A 731 -15.05 -2.08 -4.60
C ILE A 731 -16.50 -2.30 -5.03
N ALA A 732 -16.80 -2.21 -6.34
CA ALA A 732 -18.13 -2.45 -6.87
C ALA A 732 -18.64 -3.87 -6.57
N SER A 733 -17.77 -4.89 -6.71
CA SER A 733 -18.13 -6.27 -6.38
C SER A 733 -18.41 -6.46 -4.88
N VAL A 734 -17.69 -5.74 -4.01
CA VAL A 734 -17.95 -5.77 -2.57
C VAL A 734 -19.35 -5.23 -2.26
N TYR A 735 -19.67 -4.06 -2.79
CA TYR A 735 -20.99 -3.45 -2.55
C TYR A 735 -22.13 -4.28 -3.14
N ALA A 736 -21.93 -4.89 -4.30
CA ALA A 736 -22.92 -5.82 -4.88
C ALA A 736 -23.12 -7.08 -4.02
N ALA A 737 -22.14 -7.49 -3.23
CA ALA A 737 -22.23 -8.66 -2.35
C ALA A 737 -22.93 -8.37 -1.02
N ILE A 738 -23.07 -7.11 -0.59
CA ILE A 738 -23.70 -6.74 0.69
C ILE A 738 -25.14 -7.24 0.79
N PRO A 739 -26.03 -7.08 -0.21
CA PRO A 739 -27.37 -7.62 -0.14
C PRO A 739 -27.39 -9.14 0.06
N PHE A 740 -26.50 -9.89 -0.60
CA PHE A 740 -26.42 -11.34 -0.44
C PHE A 740 -25.97 -11.76 0.96
N ALA A 741 -25.26 -10.91 1.67
CA ALA A 741 -24.91 -11.15 3.06
C ALA A 741 -26.04 -10.76 4.04
N LEU A 742 -26.83 -9.72 3.72
CA LEU A 742 -27.89 -9.21 4.60
C LEU A 742 -29.22 -9.95 4.43
N ILE A 743 -29.60 -10.35 3.22
CA ILE A 743 -30.89 -11.03 2.97
C ILE A 743 -31.05 -12.30 3.83
N PRO A 744 -30.05 -13.21 3.94
CA PRO A 744 -30.17 -14.35 4.85
C PRO A 744 -30.35 -13.93 6.33
N GLN A 745 -29.68 -12.85 6.75
CA GLN A 745 -29.84 -12.30 8.10
C GLN A 745 -31.28 -11.83 8.36
N ILE A 746 -31.95 -11.30 7.36
CA ILE A 746 -33.34 -10.87 7.46
C ILE A 746 -34.28 -12.08 7.49
N LEU A 747 -34.12 -13.02 6.55
CA LEU A 747 -35.04 -14.16 6.37
C LEU A 747 -34.99 -15.15 7.54
N PHE A 748 -33.80 -15.46 8.04
CA PHE A 748 -33.58 -16.46 9.07
C PHE A 748 -33.45 -15.87 10.49
N SER A 749 -33.96 -14.68 10.70
CA SER A 749 -33.98 -14.00 12.01
C SER A 749 -35.05 -14.50 12.95
N GLY A 750 -36.13 -15.08 12.43
CA GLY A 750 -37.35 -15.40 13.16
C GLY A 750 -38.30 -14.22 13.35
N ALA A 751 -37.96 -13.03 12.85
CA ALA A 751 -38.82 -11.85 12.92
C ALA A 751 -39.74 -11.71 11.70
N VAL A 752 -39.25 -12.07 10.52
CA VAL A 752 -40.00 -11.96 9.26
C VAL A 752 -40.73 -13.24 8.92
N ILE A 753 -40.04 -14.36 9.05
CA ILE A 753 -40.63 -15.69 8.84
C ILE A 753 -40.64 -16.43 10.18
N ASP A 754 -41.83 -16.79 10.63
CA ASP A 754 -42.04 -17.64 11.81
C ASP A 754 -41.41 -19.02 11.57
N PHE A 755 -40.57 -19.49 12.48
CA PHE A 755 -39.91 -20.79 12.36
C PHE A 755 -40.86 -21.97 12.31
N ASN A 756 -42.09 -21.81 12.80
CA ASN A 756 -43.16 -22.83 12.68
C ASN A 756 -43.73 -22.91 11.25
N LYS A 757 -43.53 -21.89 10.43
CA LYS A 757 -44.03 -21.74 9.05
C LYS A 757 -42.93 -21.78 7.98
N ILE A 758 -41.71 -22.11 8.35
CA ILE A 758 -40.61 -22.25 7.42
C ILE A 758 -40.71 -23.57 6.63
N ASN A 759 -40.10 -23.63 5.47
CA ASN A 759 -40.04 -24.85 4.66
C ASN A 759 -39.56 -26.05 5.51
N PRO A 760 -40.25 -27.19 5.46
CA PRO A 760 -39.95 -28.40 6.27
C PRO A 760 -38.49 -28.87 6.17
N ILE A 761 -37.83 -28.65 5.04
CA ILE A 761 -36.40 -29.01 4.85
C ILE A 761 -35.49 -28.29 5.87
N PHE A 762 -35.83 -27.06 6.27
CA PHE A 762 -35.08 -26.24 7.20
C PHE A 762 -35.71 -26.18 8.59
N ALA A 763 -36.95 -26.70 8.74
CA ALA A 763 -37.71 -26.63 9.96
C ALA A 763 -37.11 -27.52 11.06
N SER A 764 -37.35 -27.13 12.31
CA SER A 764 -37.12 -27.96 13.49
C SER A 764 -38.32 -27.83 14.39
N ASP A 765 -38.86 -28.94 14.81
CA ASP A 765 -40.08 -28.95 15.62
C ASP A 765 -39.89 -28.42 17.04
N LYS A 766 -38.71 -28.61 17.62
CA LYS A 766 -38.45 -28.29 19.05
C LYS A 766 -37.55 -27.07 19.22
N TYR A 767 -36.54 -26.89 18.34
CA TYR A 767 -35.51 -25.87 18.49
C TYR A 767 -35.44 -24.93 17.29
N VAL A 768 -34.73 -23.83 17.42
CA VAL A 768 -34.43 -22.94 16.30
C VAL A 768 -33.72 -23.72 15.17
N PRO A 769 -34.05 -23.47 13.89
CA PRO A 769 -33.42 -24.10 12.75
C PRO A 769 -31.90 -23.88 12.73
N LEU A 770 -31.10 -24.89 12.34
CA LEU A 770 -29.64 -24.83 12.34
C LEU A 770 -29.08 -23.68 11.49
N ILE A 771 -29.72 -23.38 10.36
CA ILE A 771 -29.32 -22.26 9.49
C ILE A 771 -29.46 -20.95 10.21
N SER A 772 -30.48 -20.79 11.08
CA SER A 772 -30.68 -19.56 11.85
C SER A 772 -29.71 -19.41 13.01
N GLU A 773 -29.09 -20.50 13.49
CA GLU A 773 -28.06 -20.46 14.53
C GLU A 773 -26.77 -19.75 14.05
N VAL A 774 -26.50 -19.71 12.73
CA VAL A 774 -25.35 -19.00 12.13
C VAL A 774 -25.65 -17.53 11.88
N MET A 775 -26.91 -17.09 12.03
CA MET A 775 -27.34 -15.74 11.76
C MET A 775 -27.20 -14.82 12.98
N ALA A 776 -26.37 -13.81 12.92
CA ALA A 776 -26.18 -12.84 14.02
C ALA A 776 -27.47 -12.08 14.35
N SER A 777 -28.29 -11.79 13.32
CA SER A 777 -29.58 -11.10 13.47
C SER A 777 -30.56 -11.86 14.39
N ARG A 778 -30.62 -13.18 14.28
CA ARG A 778 -31.48 -14.03 15.13
C ARG A 778 -31.08 -13.92 16.60
N TRP A 779 -29.77 -14.00 16.89
CA TRP A 779 -29.25 -13.91 18.24
C TRP A 779 -29.49 -12.52 18.84
N ALA A 780 -29.29 -11.49 18.03
CA ALA A 780 -29.49 -10.10 18.44
C ALA A 780 -30.98 -9.81 18.71
N TYR A 781 -31.86 -10.22 17.82
CA TYR A 781 -33.31 -10.02 17.96
C TYR A 781 -33.86 -10.73 19.19
N ASP A 782 -33.51 -12.03 19.38
CA ASP A 782 -33.84 -12.83 20.54
C ASP A 782 -33.33 -12.15 21.85
N ALA A 783 -32.07 -11.71 21.88
CA ALA A 783 -31.48 -11.04 23.04
C ALA A 783 -32.24 -9.79 23.45
N ILE A 784 -32.60 -8.94 22.47
CA ILE A 784 -33.26 -7.68 22.75
C ILE A 784 -34.70 -7.91 23.22
N LEU A 785 -35.47 -8.77 22.55
CA LEU A 785 -36.86 -9.00 22.92
C LEU A 785 -37.00 -9.68 24.29
N VAL A 786 -36.17 -10.68 24.57
CA VAL A 786 -36.09 -11.28 25.90
C VAL A 786 -35.74 -10.25 26.95
N SER A 787 -34.72 -9.40 26.66
CA SER A 787 -34.32 -8.34 27.60
C SER A 787 -35.36 -7.26 27.81
N LEU A 788 -36.14 -6.89 26.77
CA LEU A 788 -37.23 -5.90 26.89
C LEU A 788 -38.40 -6.41 27.80
N TYR A 789 -38.49 -7.72 28.01
CA TYR A 789 -39.44 -8.28 28.94
C TYR A 789 -38.80 -8.61 30.31
N THR A 790 -37.69 -9.37 30.33
CA THR A 790 -37.09 -9.89 31.56
C THR A 790 -36.35 -8.84 32.39
N ASN A 791 -35.88 -7.73 31.79
CA ASN A 791 -35.13 -6.71 32.51
C ASN A 791 -36.01 -5.48 32.84
N THR A 792 -37.26 -5.71 33.20
CA THR A 792 -38.23 -4.67 33.61
C THR A 792 -38.57 -4.81 35.08
N GLU A 793 -38.89 -3.70 35.76
CA GLU A 793 -39.34 -3.67 37.13
C GLU A 793 -40.57 -4.61 37.34
N TYR A 794 -41.40 -4.76 36.32
CA TYR A 794 -42.51 -5.70 36.32
C TYR A 794 -42.02 -7.15 36.40
N ALA A 795 -41.08 -7.52 35.57
CA ALA A 795 -40.57 -8.89 35.53
C ALA A 795 -39.82 -9.25 36.82
N ASP A 796 -39.09 -8.32 37.43
CA ASP A 796 -38.39 -8.56 38.70
C ASP A 796 -39.35 -9.07 39.80
N ILE A 797 -40.62 -8.68 39.75
CA ILE A 797 -41.64 -9.05 40.75
C ILE A 797 -42.46 -10.22 40.25
N PHE A 798 -42.94 -10.20 39.02
CA PHE A 798 -43.97 -11.09 38.53
C PHE A 798 -43.47 -12.30 37.71
N PHE A 799 -42.22 -12.27 37.22
CA PHE A 799 -41.72 -13.28 36.27
C PHE A 799 -41.80 -14.72 36.82
N GLU A 800 -41.40 -14.91 38.08
CA GLU A 800 -41.41 -16.25 38.70
C GLU A 800 -42.86 -16.75 38.90
N ALA A 801 -43.74 -15.92 39.42
CA ALA A 801 -45.17 -16.27 39.63
C ALA A 801 -45.85 -16.52 38.28
N GLU A 802 -45.61 -15.73 37.25
CA GLU A 802 -46.16 -15.97 35.89
C GLU A 802 -45.56 -17.21 35.23
N MET A 803 -44.31 -17.53 35.46
CA MET A 803 -43.69 -18.75 34.98
C MET A 803 -44.31 -20.00 35.59
N GLU A 804 -44.52 -20.00 36.91
CA GLU A 804 -45.19 -21.08 37.62
C GLU A 804 -46.63 -21.24 37.14
N LEU A 805 -47.40 -20.15 37.08
CA LEU A 805 -48.79 -20.16 36.61
C LEU A 805 -48.91 -20.68 35.17
N ASN A 806 -48.05 -20.20 34.25
CA ASN A 806 -48.07 -20.67 32.84
C ASN A 806 -47.65 -22.14 32.72
N ASN A 807 -46.70 -22.60 33.52
CA ASN A 807 -46.25 -23.98 33.53
C ASN A 807 -47.34 -24.91 34.07
N SER A 808 -48.08 -24.52 35.14
CA SER A 808 -49.22 -25.28 35.68
C SER A 808 -50.39 -25.26 34.71
N SER A 809 -50.72 -24.12 34.11
CA SER A 809 -51.73 -23.99 33.07
C SER A 809 -51.43 -24.89 31.86
N TYR A 810 -50.17 -24.90 31.38
CA TYR A 810 -49.76 -25.77 30.28
C TYR A 810 -50.02 -27.26 30.57
N ARG A 811 -49.61 -27.70 31.77
CA ARG A 811 -49.75 -29.11 32.16
C ARG A 811 -51.21 -29.51 32.31
N LYS A 812 -52.04 -28.67 32.99
CA LYS A 812 -53.47 -28.91 33.28
C LYS A 812 -54.32 -28.85 32.00
N ASN A 813 -54.22 -27.75 31.27
CA ASN A 813 -55.17 -27.41 30.22
C ASN A 813 -54.76 -27.90 28.81
N PHE A 814 -53.50 -28.27 28.60
CA PHE A 814 -53.01 -28.61 27.27
C PHE A 814 -52.28 -29.96 27.23
N LEU A 815 -51.29 -30.20 28.08
CA LEU A 815 -50.49 -31.42 28.04
C LEU A 815 -51.30 -32.64 28.45
N LEU A 816 -51.99 -32.61 29.58
CA LEU A 816 -52.76 -33.72 30.08
C LEU A 816 -53.91 -34.17 29.12
N PRO A 817 -54.70 -33.23 28.54
CA PRO A 817 -55.65 -33.57 27.50
C PRO A 817 -55.08 -34.19 26.23
N GLU A 818 -53.85 -33.76 25.81
CA GLU A 818 -53.19 -34.33 24.64
C GLU A 818 -52.65 -35.76 24.96
N ILE A 819 -52.19 -36.00 26.18
CA ILE A 819 -51.81 -37.35 26.61
C ILE A 819 -53.03 -38.26 26.62
N GLU A 820 -54.21 -37.82 27.14
CA GLU A 820 -55.45 -38.50 27.08
C GLU A 820 -55.89 -38.87 25.64
N LYS A 821 -55.86 -37.88 24.77
CA LYS A 821 -56.17 -38.07 23.34
C LYS A 821 -55.18 -39.04 22.64
N ALA A 822 -53.91 -39.01 22.95
CA ALA A 822 -52.95 -39.94 22.44
C ALA A 822 -53.18 -41.34 22.90
N PHE A 823 -53.56 -41.54 24.16
CA PHE A 823 -53.91 -42.84 24.72
C PHE A 823 -55.10 -43.43 24.02
N PHE A 824 -56.19 -42.66 23.80
CA PHE A 824 -57.42 -43.15 23.18
C PHE A 824 -57.39 -43.20 21.64
N ARG A 825 -56.40 -42.70 20.97
CA ARG A 825 -56.29 -42.59 19.52
C ARG A 825 -56.23 -43.95 18.83
N ASP A 826 -55.49 -44.95 19.40
CA ASP A 826 -55.31 -46.27 18.86
C ASP A 826 -56.23 -47.32 19.51
N ASN A 827 -56.94 -47.03 20.67
CA ASN A 827 -57.59 -47.99 21.50
C ASN A 827 -59.11 -47.98 21.43
N TRP A 828 -59.71 -47.29 20.47
CA TRP A 828 -61.19 -47.11 20.42
C TRP A 828 -61.97 -48.37 20.11
N SER A 829 -61.36 -49.50 19.75
CA SER A 829 -62.13 -50.59 19.14
C SER A 829 -62.09 -51.92 19.82
N THR A 830 -61.32 -52.35 20.85
CA THR A 830 -61.48 -53.64 21.47
C THR A 830 -60.59 -54.03 22.67
N THR A 831 -59.53 -53.38 23.00
CA THR A 831 -58.68 -53.71 24.17
C THR A 831 -58.29 -52.47 24.95
N HIS A 832 -58.66 -52.34 26.20
CA HIS A 832 -58.30 -51.20 27.08
C HIS A 832 -56.85 -51.22 27.51
N PHE A 833 -55.92 -51.73 26.70
CA PHE A 833 -54.48 -51.81 27.03
C PHE A 833 -53.61 -51.17 25.95
N LEU A 834 -52.65 -50.34 26.36
CA LEU A 834 -51.63 -49.86 25.52
C LEU A 834 -50.34 -50.69 25.71
N THR A 835 -49.90 -51.35 24.66
CA THR A 835 -48.69 -52.19 24.71
C THR A 835 -47.44 -51.50 24.19
N ARG A 836 -46.29 -52.06 24.54
CA ARG A 836 -44.94 -51.56 24.13
C ARG A 836 -44.76 -51.46 22.62
N ASP A 837 -45.51 -52.23 21.85
CA ASP A 837 -45.47 -52.26 20.38
C ASP A 837 -46.28 -51.11 19.73
N SER A 838 -47.11 -50.44 20.49
CA SER A 838 -47.86 -49.28 20.00
C SER A 838 -46.91 -48.08 19.70
N ALA A 839 -47.16 -47.40 18.59
CA ALA A 839 -46.45 -46.27 18.19
C ALA A 839 -46.45 -45.10 19.23
N ASP A 840 -47.59 -45.01 19.99
CA ASP A 840 -47.79 -43.94 20.98
C ASP A 840 -47.30 -44.31 22.39
N PHE A 841 -46.90 -45.58 22.65
CA PHE A 841 -46.48 -46.04 23.98
C PHE A 841 -45.30 -45.17 24.55
N LYS A 842 -44.25 -44.94 23.76
CA LYS A 842 -43.12 -44.12 24.17
C LYS A 842 -43.52 -42.67 24.39
N LEU A 843 -44.42 -42.17 23.57
CA LEU A 843 -44.92 -40.79 23.65
C LEU A 843 -45.66 -40.56 24.98
N ILE A 844 -46.54 -41.50 25.35
CA ILE A 844 -47.37 -41.44 26.58
C ILE A 844 -46.48 -41.59 27.81
N ILE A 845 -45.52 -42.52 27.82
CA ILE A 845 -44.55 -42.63 28.91
C ILE A 845 -43.83 -41.36 29.15
N ASN A 846 -43.35 -40.74 28.08
CA ASN A 846 -42.67 -39.43 28.20
C ASN A 846 -43.60 -38.35 28.75
N GLY A 847 -44.87 -38.34 28.35
CA GLY A 847 -45.88 -37.43 28.89
C GLY A 847 -46.13 -37.66 30.38
N ILE A 848 -46.31 -38.93 30.82
CA ILE A 848 -46.49 -39.31 32.23
C ILE A 848 -45.22 -38.88 33.04
N THR A 849 -44.02 -39.13 32.51
CA THR A 849 -42.76 -38.77 33.16
C THR A 849 -42.63 -37.26 33.32
N LEU A 850 -43.02 -36.49 32.31
CA LEU A 850 -43.00 -35.01 32.35
C LEU A 850 -43.92 -34.47 33.43
N ILE A 851 -45.11 -35.06 33.58
CA ILE A 851 -46.08 -34.68 34.64
C ILE A 851 -45.56 -35.13 36.01
N GLY A 852 -45.03 -36.35 36.10
CA GLY A 852 -44.48 -36.89 37.36
C GLY A 852 -43.36 -36.09 37.90
N ASN A 853 -42.39 -35.74 37.04
CA ASN A 853 -41.28 -34.85 37.42
C ASN A 853 -41.74 -33.45 37.89
N ALA A 854 -42.83 -32.97 37.35
CA ALA A 854 -43.38 -31.67 37.72
C ALA A 854 -44.14 -31.71 39.05
N LEU A 855 -44.73 -32.82 39.40
CA LEU A 855 -45.42 -33.04 40.67
C LEU A 855 -44.50 -33.64 41.76
N GLY A 856 -43.20 -33.93 41.39
CA GLY A 856 -42.29 -34.62 42.30
C GLY A 856 -42.65 -36.04 42.63
N LYS A 857 -43.44 -36.71 41.75
CA LYS A 857 -43.92 -38.06 41.95
C LYS A 857 -43.50 -39.04 40.89
N ASP A 858 -43.16 -40.27 41.26
CA ASP A 858 -42.80 -41.30 40.32
C ASP A 858 -44.05 -42.14 39.98
N TYR A 859 -44.43 -42.14 38.71
CA TYR A 859 -45.53 -42.88 38.16
C TYR A 859 -45.05 -44.05 37.27
N SER A 860 -43.85 -44.54 37.46
CA SER A 860 -43.28 -45.65 36.69
C SER A 860 -44.05 -46.95 36.88
N SER A 861 -44.74 -47.13 38.02
CA SER A 861 -45.61 -48.24 38.28
C SER A 861 -46.72 -48.46 37.25
N LEU A 862 -47.21 -47.42 36.58
CA LEU A 862 -48.22 -47.46 35.53
C LEU A 862 -47.79 -48.23 34.25
N TYR A 863 -46.52 -48.40 34.05
CA TYR A 863 -45.92 -48.93 32.79
C TYR A 863 -44.77 -49.92 33.01
N ASN A 864 -44.53 -50.40 34.25
CA ASN A 864 -43.39 -51.28 34.57
C ASN A 864 -43.46 -52.62 33.83
N ASP A 865 -44.67 -53.16 33.55
CA ASP A 865 -44.92 -54.44 32.87
C ASP A 865 -44.93 -54.23 31.32
N GLY A 866 -44.64 -53.03 30.80
CA GLY A 866 -44.72 -52.77 29.38
C GLY A 866 -46.11 -52.68 28.79
N ILE A 867 -47.13 -52.58 29.65
CA ILE A 867 -48.53 -52.45 29.33
C ILE A 867 -49.08 -51.30 30.21
N ILE A 868 -49.94 -50.47 29.67
CA ILE A 868 -50.73 -49.50 30.45
C ILE A 868 -52.19 -49.92 30.37
N ASP A 869 -52.78 -50.23 31.52
CA ASP A 869 -54.18 -50.52 31.62
C ASP A 869 -55.05 -49.25 31.58
N GLY A 870 -56.12 -49.30 30.79
CA GLY A 870 -57.04 -48.16 30.63
C GLY A 870 -57.72 -47.70 31.92
N ALA A 871 -58.12 -48.64 32.79
CA ALA A 871 -58.76 -48.27 34.05
C ALA A 871 -57.79 -47.64 35.06
N GLU A 872 -56.48 -48.10 35.04
CA GLU A 872 -55.46 -47.52 35.87
C GLU A 872 -55.01 -46.12 35.32
N PHE A 873 -55.01 -46.02 33.99
CA PHE A 873 -54.75 -44.76 33.33
C PHE A 873 -55.82 -43.71 33.63
N ASP A 874 -57.10 -44.06 33.51
CA ASP A 874 -58.22 -43.14 33.85
C ASP A 874 -58.18 -42.67 35.30
N LYS A 875 -57.84 -43.57 36.22
CA LYS A 875 -57.65 -43.23 37.64
C LYS A 875 -56.47 -42.25 37.84
N TRP A 876 -55.34 -42.49 37.19
CA TRP A 876 -54.17 -41.63 37.19
C TRP A 876 -54.53 -40.26 36.61
N VAL A 877 -55.22 -40.19 35.49
CA VAL A 877 -55.62 -38.93 34.87
C VAL A 877 -56.48 -38.10 35.83
N SER A 878 -57.44 -38.75 36.48
CA SER A 878 -58.36 -38.09 37.43
C SER A 878 -57.63 -37.56 38.67
N GLU A 879 -56.67 -38.32 39.21
CA GLU A 879 -55.82 -37.92 40.31
C GLU A 879 -54.93 -36.77 39.95
N VAL A 880 -54.24 -36.89 38.84
CA VAL A 880 -53.28 -35.84 38.31
C VAL A 880 -54.05 -34.58 37.97
N ARG A 881 -55.23 -34.66 37.37
CA ARG A 881 -56.07 -33.49 37.07
C ARG A 881 -56.44 -32.71 38.33
N ASN A 882 -56.80 -33.36 39.42
CA ASN A 882 -57.07 -32.71 40.67
C ASN A 882 -55.83 -32.03 41.27
N GLN A 883 -54.66 -32.72 41.25
CA GLN A 883 -53.42 -32.19 41.76
C GLN A 883 -52.95 -30.99 40.93
N LEU A 884 -52.98 -31.05 39.59
CA LEU A 884 -52.64 -29.95 38.69
C LEU A 884 -53.61 -28.76 38.86
N SER A 885 -54.91 -29.05 39.18
CA SER A 885 -55.85 -27.95 39.49
C SER A 885 -55.48 -27.25 40.76
N GLU A 886 -55.15 -27.96 41.81
CA GLU A 886 -54.71 -27.36 43.08
C GLU A 886 -53.43 -26.54 42.90
N VAL A 887 -52.44 -27.05 42.20
CA VAL A 887 -51.23 -26.33 41.88
C VAL A 887 -51.52 -25.05 41.09
N TYR A 888 -52.39 -25.15 40.08
CA TYR A 888 -52.78 -24.02 39.24
C TYR A 888 -53.48 -22.92 40.06
N ASP A 889 -54.46 -23.33 40.90
CA ASP A 889 -55.21 -22.40 41.71
C ASP A 889 -54.36 -21.71 42.78
N ASN A 890 -53.40 -22.41 43.38
CA ASN A 890 -52.41 -21.87 44.30
C ASN A 890 -51.49 -20.86 43.61
N CYS A 891 -51.01 -21.13 42.36
CA CYS A 891 -50.19 -20.18 41.57
C CYS A 891 -51.00 -18.93 41.21
N MET A 892 -52.28 -19.10 40.91
CA MET A 892 -53.20 -18.00 40.60
C MET A 892 -53.41 -17.08 41.79
N MET A 893 -53.71 -17.70 42.98
CA MET A 893 -53.82 -16.92 44.23
C MET A 893 -52.56 -16.16 44.56
N ARG A 894 -51.37 -16.79 44.41
CA ARG A 894 -50.10 -16.13 44.66
C ARG A 894 -49.92 -14.88 43.79
N LYS A 895 -50.31 -14.95 42.50
CA LYS A 895 -50.25 -13.80 41.58
C LYS A 895 -51.25 -12.70 42.00
N ASP A 896 -52.49 -13.10 42.37
CA ASP A 896 -53.55 -12.15 42.80
C ASP A 896 -53.16 -11.45 44.13
N ASP A 897 -52.54 -12.19 45.04
CA ASP A 897 -52.05 -11.65 46.32
C ASP A 897 -50.95 -10.57 46.06
N LEU A 898 -50.05 -10.83 45.12
CA LEU A 898 -49.05 -9.86 44.73
C LEU A 898 -49.68 -8.58 44.15
N ILE A 899 -50.68 -8.73 43.30
CA ILE A 899 -51.39 -7.59 42.69
C ILE A 899 -52.19 -6.83 43.76
N THR A 900 -52.90 -7.53 44.62
CA THR A 900 -53.74 -6.93 45.67
C THR A 900 -52.91 -6.24 46.71
N GLY A 901 -51.77 -6.83 47.08
CA GLY A 901 -50.84 -6.27 48.08
C GLY A 901 -50.18 -4.95 47.68
N MET A 902 -49.95 -4.71 46.35
CA MET A 902 -49.36 -3.45 45.89
C MET A 902 -50.38 -2.38 45.48
N GLY A 903 -51.59 -2.75 45.20
CA GLY A 903 -52.63 -1.84 44.73
C GLY A 903 -52.62 -1.59 43.20
N SER A 904 -53.77 -1.15 42.65
CA SER A 904 -54.00 -1.01 41.23
C SER A 904 -53.08 0.01 40.55
N ASP A 905 -52.80 1.10 41.25
CA ASP A 905 -51.98 2.20 40.64
C ASP A 905 -50.51 1.79 40.45
N GLU A 906 -49.94 1.11 41.46
CA GLU A 906 -48.55 0.64 41.37
C GLU A 906 -48.45 -0.52 40.39
N PHE A 907 -49.40 -1.43 40.35
CA PHE A 907 -49.47 -2.48 39.35
C PHE A 907 -49.52 -1.91 37.92
N ASN A 908 -50.36 -0.87 37.68
CA ASN A 908 -50.43 -0.21 36.38
C ASN A 908 -49.11 0.53 36.03
N ARG A 909 -48.49 1.16 37.04
CA ARG A 909 -47.13 1.78 36.84
C ARG A 909 -46.13 0.73 36.40
N LEU A 910 -46.03 -0.38 37.09
CA LEU A 910 -45.11 -1.46 36.77
C LEU A 910 -45.43 -2.07 35.40
N ARG A 911 -46.70 -2.36 35.11
CA ARG A 911 -47.13 -2.88 33.80
C ARG A 911 -46.73 -1.94 32.65
N ASN A 912 -46.80 -0.66 32.85
CA ASN A 912 -46.43 0.35 31.84
C ASN A 912 -44.92 0.39 31.57
N THR A 913 -44.07 -0.25 32.41
CA THR A 913 -42.66 -0.45 32.10
C THR A 913 -42.40 -1.52 31.04
N THR A 914 -43.39 -2.37 30.75
CA THR A 914 -43.35 -3.38 29.70
C THR A 914 -43.91 -2.83 28.38
N ASN A 915 -43.82 -3.58 27.30
CA ASN A 915 -44.53 -3.31 26.05
C ASN A 915 -45.51 -4.45 25.77
N LYS A 916 -46.79 -4.10 25.57
CA LYS A 916 -47.88 -5.05 25.38
C LYS A 916 -47.61 -6.01 24.21
N LYS A 917 -47.13 -5.50 23.07
CA LYS A 917 -46.89 -6.32 21.87
C LYS A 917 -45.65 -7.22 22.00
N VAL A 918 -44.64 -6.77 22.72
CA VAL A 918 -43.47 -7.60 23.05
C VAL A 918 -43.90 -8.76 23.95
N VAL A 919 -44.72 -8.49 25.00
CA VAL A 919 -45.25 -9.52 25.89
C VAL A 919 -46.03 -10.55 25.09
N GLN A 920 -46.98 -10.12 24.24
CA GLN A 920 -47.76 -11.02 23.38
C GLN A 920 -46.89 -11.88 22.46
N LEU A 921 -45.79 -11.33 21.96
CA LEU A 921 -44.90 -12.06 21.06
C LEU A 921 -44.04 -13.09 21.81
N VAL A 922 -43.48 -12.72 22.98
CA VAL A 922 -42.62 -13.65 23.75
C VAL A 922 -43.41 -14.70 24.51
N THR A 923 -44.71 -14.44 24.78
CA THR A 923 -45.64 -15.43 25.32
C THR A 923 -46.34 -16.24 24.23
N ASP A 924 -46.24 -15.88 22.98
CA ASP A 924 -46.84 -16.55 21.80
C ASP A 924 -48.36 -16.81 22.02
N GLU A 925 -49.06 -15.80 22.55
CA GLU A 925 -50.50 -15.89 22.87
C GLU A 925 -51.36 -16.22 21.65
N GLN A 926 -50.95 -15.75 20.45
CA GLN A 926 -51.70 -15.93 19.22
C GLN A 926 -51.54 -17.32 18.59
N ASN A 927 -50.64 -18.15 19.07
CA ASN A 927 -50.44 -19.49 18.55
C ASN A 927 -51.61 -20.42 18.92
N ILE A 928 -52.29 -20.97 17.93
CA ILE A 928 -53.42 -21.89 18.13
C ILE A 928 -52.90 -23.26 18.59
N GLU A 929 -51.76 -23.72 18.06
CA GLU A 929 -51.12 -24.98 18.40
C GLU A 929 -50.33 -24.82 19.72
N LYS A 930 -50.89 -25.18 20.85
CA LYS A 930 -50.22 -25.06 22.16
C LYS A 930 -49.29 -26.23 22.46
N VAL A 931 -49.63 -27.42 21.92
CA VAL A 931 -48.83 -28.64 22.03
C VAL A 931 -48.71 -29.27 20.64
N ARG A 932 -47.54 -29.60 20.21
CA ARG A 932 -47.31 -30.41 19.00
C ARG A 932 -46.96 -31.83 19.42
N VAL A 933 -47.70 -32.78 18.87
CA VAL A 933 -47.45 -34.19 19.12
C VAL A 933 -46.34 -34.66 18.20
N GLY A 934 -45.16 -34.93 18.75
CA GLY A 934 -44.03 -35.52 18.04
C GLY A 934 -44.09 -37.02 17.98
N LYS A 935 -43.11 -37.71 17.44
CA LYS A 935 -43.04 -39.17 17.37
C LYS A 935 -42.86 -39.84 18.74
N THR A 936 -42.16 -39.21 19.64
CA THR A 936 -41.76 -39.75 20.95
C THR A 936 -41.94 -38.77 22.10
N GLU A 937 -42.29 -37.51 21.84
CA GLU A 937 -42.42 -36.50 22.89
C GLU A 937 -43.49 -35.45 22.52
N PHE A 938 -44.09 -34.86 23.57
CA PHE A 938 -44.97 -33.71 23.44
C PHE A 938 -44.15 -32.42 23.46
N ILE A 939 -44.24 -31.65 22.39
CA ILE A 939 -43.46 -30.42 22.21
C ILE A 939 -44.35 -29.23 22.59
N ARG A 940 -43.92 -28.48 23.61
CA ARG A 940 -44.58 -27.25 24.01
C ARG A 940 -44.40 -26.15 23.01
N LYS A 941 -45.46 -25.48 22.58
CA LYS A 941 -45.46 -24.34 21.67
C LYS A 941 -45.99 -23.04 22.28
N MET A 942 -46.53 -23.07 23.48
CA MET A 942 -47.03 -21.87 24.16
C MET A 942 -46.04 -21.30 25.14
N ALA A 943 -46.08 -19.96 25.29
CA ALA A 943 -45.33 -19.17 26.26
C ALA A 943 -43.85 -19.55 26.34
N PRO A 944 -43.11 -19.38 25.21
CA PRO A 944 -41.70 -19.77 25.13
C PRO A 944 -40.82 -19.06 26.18
N ILE A 945 -41.19 -17.84 26.59
CA ILE A 945 -40.45 -17.07 27.59
C ILE A 945 -40.46 -17.73 28.98
N TYR A 946 -41.43 -18.61 29.25
CA TYR A 946 -41.57 -19.33 30.54
C TYR A 946 -41.13 -20.80 30.45
N SER A 947 -40.54 -21.19 29.34
CA SER A 947 -40.08 -22.55 29.09
C SER A 947 -38.53 -22.60 29.08
N ILE A 948 -37.99 -23.46 29.96
CA ILE A 948 -36.52 -23.68 30.01
C ILE A 948 -36.19 -24.89 29.10
N PRO A 949 -35.29 -24.77 28.15
CA PRO A 949 -34.92 -25.86 27.23
C PRO A 949 -34.15 -26.98 27.93
N ASP A 950 -34.41 -28.24 27.54
CA ASP A 950 -33.74 -29.42 28.09
C ASP A 950 -32.39 -29.73 27.44
N HIS A 951 -32.06 -29.10 26.33
CA HIS A 951 -30.85 -29.40 25.55
C HIS A 951 -29.56 -28.99 26.27
N ARG A 952 -28.65 -29.97 26.52
CA ARG A 952 -27.43 -29.79 27.33
C ARG A 952 -26.36 -28.88 26.72
N PHE A 953 -26.46 -28.55 25.43
CA PHE A 953 -25.49 -27.73 24.70
C PHE A 953 -26.08 -26.42 24.19
N GLY A 954 -26.97 -25.78 24.93
CA GLY A 954 -27.40 -24.41 24.68
C GLY A 954 -28.42 -24.22 23.53
N ARG A 955 -28.86 -25.27 22.81
CA ARG A 955 -29.95 -25.10 21.84
C ARG A 955 -31.27 -24.85 22.53
N SER A 956 -32.04 -23.92 22.00
CA SER A 956 -33.31 -23.49 22.56
C SER A 956 -34.34 -23.19 21.47
N HIS A 957 -35.59 -23.06 21.87
CA HIS A 957 -36.58 -22.37 21.06
C HIS A 957 -36.34 -20.85 21.10
N LEU A 958 -36.99 -20.10 20.23
CA LEU A 958 -36.93 -18.64 20.20
C LEU A 958 -37.55 -18.05 21.47
N PHE A 959 -37.04 -16.98 22.01
CA PHE A 959 -37.46 -16.26 23.23
C PHE A 959 -37.36 -17.07 24.54
N SER A 960 -36.51 -18.05 24.63
CA SER A 960 -36.21 -18.72 25.87
C SER A 960 -35.55 -17.79 26.89
N PRO A 961 -35.93 -17.79 28.19
CA PRO A 961 -35.36 -16.91 29.21
C PRO A 961 -33.92 -17.29 29.56
N ALA A 962 -33.61 -18.58 29.51
CA ALA A 962 -32.29 -19.11 29.83
C ALA A 962 -31.93 -20.28 28.92
N LYS A 963 -30.66 -20.58 28.79
CA LYS A 963 -30.15 -21.75 28.04
C LYS A 963 -29.31 -22.63 28.94
N ARG A 964 -29.38 -23.95 28.72
CA ARG A 964 -28.69 -24.93 29.56
C ARG A 964 -27.37 -25.34 28.94
N PHE A 965 -26.28 -25.25 29.73
CA PHE A 965 -24.97 -25.80 29.40
C PHE A 965 -24.54 -26.78 30.49
N GLY A 966 -24.70 -28.07 30.20
CA GLY A 966 -24.52 -29.11 31.20
C GLY A 966 -25.50 -28.93 32.38
N PRO A 967 -25.01 -28.75 33.63
CA PRO A 967 -25.81 -28.49 34.79
C PRO A 967 -26.21 -27.02 34.95
N TYR A 968 -25.56 -26.09 34.24
CA TYR A 968 -25.70 -24.64 34.45
C TYR A 968 -26.81 -24.06 33.57
N LEU A 969 -27.64 -23.19 34.17
CA LEU A 969 -28.56 -22.32 33.45
C LEU A 969 -27.98 -20.94 33.36
N VAL A 970 -27.85 -20.45 32.13
CA VAL A 970 -27.30 -19.14 31.85
C VAL A 970 -28.37 -18.27 31.15
N PRO A 971 -28.57 -17.00 31.55
CA PRO A 971 -29.56 -16.14 30.92
C PRO A 971 -29.33 -16.02 29.41
N SER A 972 -30.44 -16.08 28.64
CA SER A 972 -30.35 -16.07 27.17
C SER A 972 -29.70 -14.84 26.59
N ASN A 973 -29.88 -13.65 27.19
CA ASN A 973 -29.29 -12.42 26.76
C ASN A 973 -27.73 -12.46 26.75
N VAL A 974 -27.11 -13.11 27.73
CA VAL A 974 -25.67 -13.31 27.84
C VAL A 974 -25.18 -14.28 26.76
N ILE A 975 -25.84 -15.44 26.66
CA ILE A 975 -25.48 -16.46 25.65
C ILE A 975 -25.62 -15.94 24.22
N ASN A 976 -26.67 -15.18 23.97
CA ASN A 976 -26.89 -14.61 22.64
C ASN A 976 -25.80 -13.65 22.24
N ILE A 977 -25.31 -12.78 23.14
CA ILE A 977 -24.15 -11.93 22.90
C ILE A 977 -22.90 -12.79 22.68
N MET A 978 -22.69 -13.81 23.52
CA MET A 978 -21.53 -14.70 23.36
C MET A 978 -21.54 -15.45 22.01
N ALA A 979 -22.72 -15.87 21.53
CA ALA A 979 -22.88 -16.48 20.22
C ALA A 979 -22.50 -15.53 19.07
N ILE A 980 -22.92 -14.26 19.14
CA ILE A 980 -22.52 -13.24 18.17
C ILE A 980 -21.00 -13.06 18.16
N TRP A 981 -20.36 -13.01 19.33
CA TRP A 981 -18.91 -12.91 19.43
C TRP A 981 -18.19 -14.17 18.95
N LEU A 982 -18.76 -15.36 19.15
CA LEU A 982 -18.21 -16.62 18.60
C LEU A 982 -18.26 -16.63 17.07
N ILE A 983 -19.39 -16.23 16.47
CA ILE A 983 -19.52 -16.07 15.01
C ILE A 983 -18.47 -15.06 14.51
N SER A 984 -18.32 -13.95 15.22
CA SER A 984 -17.32 -12.92 14.91
C SER A 984 -15.88 -13.45 14.95
N ALA A 985 -15.55 -14.26 15.96
CA ALA A 985 -14.23 -14.88 16.12
C ALA A 985 -13.93 -15.89 15.00
N VAL A 986 -14.90 -16.69 14.59
CA VAL A 986 -14.76 -17.63 13.47
C VAL A 986 -14.51 -16.87 12.17
N MET A 987 -15.28 -15.81 11.89
CA MET A 987 -15.08 -14.98 10.70
C MET A 987 -13.73 -14.26 10.73
N LEU A 988 -13.32 -13.74 11.89
CA LEU A 988 -12.01 -13.10 12.05
C LEU A 988 -10.86 -14.08 11.82
N SER A 989 -10.99 -15.30 12.31
CA SER A 989 -10.00 -16.37 12.08
C SER A 989 -9.85 -16.66 10.58
N TYR A 990 -10.96 -16.67 9.83
CA TYR A 990 -10.94 -16.77 8.37
C TYR A 990 -10.18 -15.58 7.73
N VAL A 991 -10.45 -14.34 8.15
CA VAL A 991 -9.77 -13.15 7.65
C VAL A 991 -8.27 -13.20 7.94
N LEU A 992 -7.86 -13.70 9.09
CA LEU A 992 -6.44 -13.83 9.47
C LEU A 992 -5.72 -14.95 8.71
N TRP A 993 -6.42 -16.07 8.47
CA TRP A 993 -5.86 -17.23 7.78
C TRP A 993 -5.66 -16.99 6.28
N ARG A 994 -6.64 -16.44 5.63
CA ARG A 994 -6.60 -16.15 4.20
C ARG A 994 -5.92 -14.82 3.97
N ARG A 995 -4.60 -14.80 3.75
CA ARG A 995 -3.94 -13.58 3.27
C ARG A 995 -4.54 -13.17 1.92
N PRO A 996 -4.76 -11.88 1.67
CA PRO A 996 -5.23 -11.45 0.36
C PRO A 996 -4.24 -11.93 -0.70
N THR A 997 -4.73 -12.57 -1.76
CA THR A 997 -3.91 -12.88 -2.94
C THR A 997 -3.45 -11.55 -3.54
N LEU A 998 -2.25 -11.16 -3.18
CA LEU A 998 -1.64 -9.88 -3.50
C LEU A 998 -1.04 -9.91 -4.92
#